data_3bd366699b3efd89a9ce43aa1cf60a0f
#
_entry.id   3bd366699b3efd89a9ce43aa1cf60a0f
#
_cell.length_a   1.000
_cell.length_b   1.000
_cell.length_c   1.000
_cell.angle_alpha   90.00
_cell.angle_beta   90.00
_cell.angle_gamma   90.00
#
_symmetry.space_group_name_H-M   'P 1'
#
loop_
_entity.id
_entity.type
_entity.pdbx_description
1 polymer ?
#
loop_
_entity_poly.entity_id
_entity_poly.type
_entity_poly.pdbx_seq_one_letter_code
_entity_poly.pdbx_strand_id
1 'polypeptide(L)'
;MSESFDDRRAGPYVRNELSGSVSGPSVQAQQIHGGITFNVQAPLPSDPAVRPDQVPPLTIRFINRSADLALLDNCVSEEGSGAGRVGYGVISGMPGVGKTAIACRWAEKARAQFPDGQMYVDYAMLRSRAGGDVSEAVAMCLRALGVDDAYIPKSLEERTSLFRSRTADRRVLVVLDDVNQPAQVRPLVPKGPGSVVLVTSNGKLSELALDGARPVYLDPLDMDSGLRLLADRCGEAAVEAERHAAERLVDFCDGLPKALHLVAARLLPTGDLTMSELAEELADETRRLQGLSLGGDHSVSAVLELSYRDLPADAAHLYRILGWFPGRTFDAGTAAVAADIDVSTARSLLATLVRSNLLDVTEDRRYRFHDLVRLHARERAGQQEPQLARRAVVERVVTHYLALTAFADRAVREDRLRIADLTDLLRGAPNPFSTGDGPAPLEWLDAERATILAVLREASRLALHKHVWQLAEAFTVLFLHRRYLGEWKESLELGAAAAAEAVVPAAEARLRSLLSRPLMDLGQYDQARVELKKAAACAEVSAHTALNASVHEFFGRYWDRFDADRAVQAYRGSVELNIEAEEWRGVAIATYFLGCAQDAAGQHETALTTLHNAHQGLMDRHDRRMAARVLAAIGTVHEHLGDTDAAVRVLSDAVRALEEEQASHYEAQARVRLADIIERTGGARETAREHLTRACAIYEAGGSPEAEMLRDRLNRMTGADGEGDGIA
;
A
#
# COMPACT_ATOMS: atom_id res chain seq x y z
N MET A 1 15.89 18.05 107.99
CA MET A 1 15.27 19.09 107.20
C MET A 1 14.25 18.37 106.35
N SER A 2 13.02 18.20 106.86
CA SER A 2 11.78 19.07 106.67
C SER A 2 11.57 19.17 105.11
N GLU A 3 10.46 18.84 104.61
CA GLU A 3 9.05 19.16 104.97
C GLU A 3 8.07 18.24 104.14
N SER A 4 7.19 17.68 104.78
CA SER A 4 5.78 17.56 104.63
C SER A 4 5.11 18.37 103.49
N PHE A 5 4.24 17.78 102.75
CA PHE A 5 3.00 18.36 102.19
C PHE A 5 2.08 17.19 101.67
N ASP A 6 1.14 16.99 102.34
CA ASP A 6 -0.22 17.51 102.31
C ASP A 6 -1.20 16.60 101.48
N ASP A 7 -1.95 15.94 102.28
CA ASP A 7 -3.10 15.10 101.98
C ASP A 7 -4.20 15.96 101.38
N ARG A 8 -4.55 15.79 100.06
CA ARG A 8 -5.78 16.32 99.51
C ARG A 8 -6.63 15.20 98.97
N ARG A 9 -7.69 15.03 99.68
CA ARG A 9 -8.93 14.28 99.44
C ARG A 9 -9.23 13.97 98.02
N ALA A 10 -9.18 12.69 97.64
CA ALA A 10 -9.80 12.12 96.42
C ALA A 10 -11.35 12.21 96.62
N GLY A 11 -12.05 13.02 95.80
CA GLY A 11 -13.47 12.97 95.63
C GLY A 11 -13.93 11.65 95.00
N PRO A 12 -15.17 11.28 95.11
CA PRO A 12 -15.65 10.00 94.63
C PRO A 12 -15.53 9.92 93.10
N TYR A 13 -14.76 8.95 92.65
CA TYR A 13 -14.74 8.59 91.21
C TYR A 13 -16.08 8.08 90.79
N VAL A 14 -16.78 8.80 89.91
CA VAL A 14 -17.98 8.34 89.26
C VAL A 14 -17.55 7.59 87.99
N ARG A 15 -17.78 6.30 87.99
CA ARG A 15 -17.55 5.44 86.81
C ARG A 15 -18.85 5.27 86.06
N ASN A 16 -18.93 5.84 84.86
CA ASN A 16 -20.04 5.59 83.96
C ASN A 16 -19.68 4.42 83.03
N GLU A 17 -20.50 3.34 83.16
CA GLU A 17 -20.35 2.18 82.20
C GLU A 17 -21.60 2.13 81.36
N LEU A 18 -21.38 2.06 80.03
CA LEU A 18 -22.34 1.78 79.01
C LEU A 18 -22.21 0.33 78.59
N SER A 19 -23.15 -0.53 78.90
CA SER A 19 -23.21 -1.92 78.44
C SER A 19 -24.39 -2.07 77.51
N GLY A 20 -24.11 -2.44 76.26
CA GLY A 20 -25.10 -2.66 75.19
C GLY A 20 -24.76 -1.92 73.91
N SER A 21 -25.41 -2.24 72.76
CA SER A 21 -25.26 -1.52 71.49
C SER A 21 -26.01 -0.18 71.56
N VAL A 22 -25.26 0.91 71.37
CA VAL A 22 -25.85 2.28 71.34
C VAL A 22 -25.94 2.69 69.89
N SER A 23 -27.13 2.84 69.33
CA SER A 23 -27.41 3.40 68.03
C SER A 23 -27.78 4.86 68.10
N GLY A 24 -26.79 5.73 68.22
CA GLY A 24 -26.99 7.18 68.30
C GLY A 24 -25.91 7.91 69.10
N PRO A 25 -25.88 9.26 69.09
CA PRO A 25 -24.87 10.02 69.82
C PRO A 25 -25.02 9.77 71.32
N SER A 26 -23.89 9.40 71.98
CA SER A 26 -23.81 9.24 73.41
C SER A 26 -22.84 10.25 74.02
N VAL A 27 -23.22 10.81 75.22
CA VAL A 27 -22.36 11.74 75.92
C VAL A 27 -22.10 11.17 77.30
N GLN A 28 -20.87 11.07 77.71
CA GLN A 28 -20.41 10.71 79.06
C GLN A 28 -19.70 11.92 79.70
N ALA A 29 -20.24 12.43 80.74
CA ALA A 29 -19.68 13.57 81.52
C ALA A 29 -19.94 13.42 82.98
N GLN A 30 -19.01 13.91 83.80
CA GLN A 30 -19.17 13.90 85.31
C GLN A 30 -20.19 14.93 85.77
N GLN A 31 -20.33 16.02 85.07
CA GLN A 31 -21.33 17.06 85.37
C GLN A 31 -21.63 17.83 84.06
N ILE A 32 -22.93 18.09 83.81
CA ILE A 32 -23.37 18.88 82.64
C ILE A 32 -24.06 20.13 83.20
N HIS A 33 -23.54 21.32 82.98
CA HIS A 33 -24.14 22.60 83.25
C HIS A 33 -24.80 23.16 82.00
N GLY A 34 -26.12 23.00 81.86
CA GLY A 34 -26.87 23.41 80.67
C GLY A 34 -27.48 22.22 79.92
N GLY A 35 -28.30 22.48 78.98
CA GLY A 35 -28.94 21.45 78.17
C GLY A 35 -27.96 20.96 77.04
N ILE A 36 -28.01 19.65 76.75
CA ILE A 36 -27.37 19.09 75.57
C ILE A 36 -28.42 19.06 74.46
N THR A 37 -28.15 19.80 73.38
CA THR A 37 -29.01 19.75 72.22
C THR A 37 -28.30 18.89 71.10
N PHE A 38 -28.83 17.73 70.82
CA PHE A 38 -28.39 16.97 69.67
C PHE A 38 -29.13 17.49 68.43
N ASN A 39 -28.44 18.16 67.55
CA ASN A 39 -28.95 18.52 66.24
C ASN A 39 -28.79 17.29 65.31
N VAL A 40 -29.73 16.34 65.47
CA VAL A 40 -29.75 15.20 64.50
C VAL A 40 -30.42 15.76 63.24
N GLN A 41 -29.64 16.23 62.34
CA GLN A 41 -30.12 16.35 60.96
C GLN A 41 -30.52 14.94 60.51
N ALA A 42 -31.83 14.74 60.32
CA ALA A 42 -32.32 13.57 59.60
C ALA A 42 -31.54 13.50 58.31
N PRO A 43 -31.06 12.33 57.89
CA PRO A 43 -30.45 12.21 56.56
C PRO A 43 -31.50 12.78 55.60
N LEU A 44 -31.15 13.85 54.89
CA LEU A 44 -31.92 14.32 53.75
C LEU A 44 -32.27 13.08 52.94
N PRO A 45 -33.53 12.91 52.49
CA PRO A 45 -33.87 11.81 51.60
C PRO A 45 -32.82 11.85 50.52
N SER A 46 -32.09 10.75 50.32
CA SER A 46 -31.07 10.61 49.31
C SER A 46 -31.71 11.10 48.01
N ASP A 47 -31.24 12.25 47.53
CA ASP A 47 -31.57 12.73 46.20
C ASP A 47 -31.46 11.53 45.25
N PRO A 48 -32.47 11.25 44.42
CA PRO A 48 -32.44 10.07 43.56
C PRO A 48 -31.08 10.06 42.86
N ALA A 49 -30.27 9.04 43.16
CA ALA A 49 -28.86 9.00 42.84
C ALA A 49 -28.62 9.56 41.43
N VAL A 50 -27.97 10.71 41.33
CA VAL A 50 -27.73 11.40 40.07
C VAL A 50 -27.02 10.38 39.18
N ARG A 51 -27.71 9.94 38.14
CA ARG A 51 -27.15 9.02 37.15
C ARG A 51 -26.16 9.79 36.29
N PRO A 52 -24.91 9.44 36.24
CA PRO A 52 -23.97 10.10 35.33
C PRO A 52 -24.37 9.85 33.88
N ASP A 53 -24.47 10.91 33.11
CA ASP A 53 -24.73 10.89 31.67
C ASP A 53 -23.77 11.90 31.03
N GLN A 54 -22.50 11.51 30.95
CA GLN A 54 -21.37 12.42 30.64
C GLN A 54 -20.85 12.27 29.25
N VAL A 55 -21.30 11.27 28.47
CA VAL A 55 -20.85 11.07 27.11
C VAL A 55 -21.26 12.24 26.21
N PRO A 56 -20.35 12.91 25.52
CA PRO A 56 -20.69 14.05 24.67
C PRO A 56 -21.70 13.68 23.57
N PRO A 57 -22.68 14.55 23.28
CA PRO A 57 -23.61 14.33 22.18
C PRO A 57 -22.90 14.48 20.84
N LEU A 58 -23.29 13.70 19.84
CA LEU A 58 -22.82 13.87 18.47
C LEU A 58 -23.52 15.09 17.84
N THR A 59 -22.75 16.09 17.42
CA THR A 59 -23.23 17.30 16.75
C THR A 59 -23.28 17.19 15.23
N ILE A 60 -22.70 16.13 14.69
CA ILE A 60 -22.63 15.83 13.25
C ILE A 60 -23.28 14.48 12.97
N ARG A 61 -23.89 14.35 11.78
CA ARG A 61 -24.48 13.08 11.35
C ARG A 61 -23.39 12.01 11.27
N PHE A 62 -23.63 10.90 11.92
CA PHE A 62 -22.74 9.74 11.89
C PHE A 62 -23.02 8.95 10.61
N ILE A 63 -21.96 8.73 9.80
CA ILE A 63 -22.08 8.11 8.48
C ILE A 63 -21.38 6.76 8.48
N ASN A 64 -22.13 5.70 8.07
CA ASN A 64 -21.69 4.33 7.94
C ASN A 64 -21.13 3.72 9.26
N ARG A 65 -20.18 2.79 9.19
CA ARG A 65 -19.58 2.08 10.35
C ARG A 65 -20.49 1.05 11.02
N SER A 66 -21.47 0.49 10.29
CA SER A 66 -22.36 -0.52 10.84
C SER A 66 -21.63 -1.79 11.27
N ALA A 67 -20.60 -2.21 10.54
CA ALA A 67 -19.75 -3.34 10.89
C ALA A 67 -18.94 -3.08 12.17
N ASP A 68 -18.34 -1.88 12.28
CA ASP A 68 -17.57 -1.50 13.47
C ASP A 68 -18.47 -1.40 14.72
N LEU A 69 -19.68 -0.86 14.57
CA LEU A 69 -20.67 -0.83 15.66
C LEU A 69 -21.11 -2.23 16.08
N ALA A 70 -21.27 -3.17 15.14
CA ALA A 70 -21.57 -4.56 15.44
C ALA A 70 -20.44 -5.26 16.19
N LEU A 71 -19.18 -4.95 15.89
CA LEU A 71 -18.02 -5.44 16.66
C LEU A 71 -18.05 -4.92 18.10
N LEU A 72 -18.47 -3.66 18.33
CA LEU A 72 -18.64 -3.11 19.67
C LEU A 72 -19.84 -3.75 20.40
N ASP A 73 -20.95 -4.04 19.71
CA ASP A 73 -22.06 -4.78 20.28
C ASP A 73 -21.62 -6.16 20.82
N ASN A 74 -20.70 -6.83 20.14
CA ASN A 74 -20.12 -8.10 20.57
C ASN A 74 -19.24 -7.98 21.84
N CYS A 75 -18.77 -6.78 22.19
CA CYS A 75 -18.06 -6.56 23.45
C CYS A 75 -18.97 -6.64 24.67
N VAL A 76 -20.27 -6.49 24.45
CA VAL A 76 -21.34 -6.44 25.50
C VAL A 76 -22.19 -7.70 25.52
N SER A 77 -22.31 -8.42 24.36
CA SER A 77 -23.16 -9.60 24.26
C SER A 77 -22.66 -10.75 25.15
N GLU A 78 -23.59 -11.34 25.89
CA GLU A 78 -23.35 -12.41 26.89
C GLU A 78 -22.82 -13.71 26.30
N GLU A 79 -22.88 -13.93 24.97
CA GLU A 79 -22.49 -15.18 24.30
C GLU A 79 -20.98 -15.48 24.33
N GLY A 80 -20.14 -14.49 24.68
CA GLY A 80 -18.68 -14.70 24.86
C GLY A 80 -18.16 -14.45 26.27
N SER A 81 -18.98 -13.91 27.18
CA SER A 81 -18.60 -13.62 28.56
C SER A 81 -19.47 -14.46 29.49
N GLY A 82 -18.89 -15.43 30.19
CA GLY A 82 -19.61 -16.15 31.25
C GLY A 82 -20.30 -15.12 32.20
N ALA A 83 -21.50 -15.44 32.66
CA ALA A 83 -22.32 -14.58 33.53
C ALA A 83 -21.43 -13.94 34.63
N GLY A 84 -21.33 -12.60 34.63
CA GLY A 84 -20.62 -11.85 35.67
C GLY A 84 -19.35 -11.11 35.24
N ARG A 85 -18.99 -11.05 33.96
CA ARG A 85 -17.79 -10.29 33.50
C ARG A 85 -18.11 -8.86 33.07
N VAL A 86 -17.10 -7.99 33.17
CA VAL A 86 -17.08 -6.62 32.62
C VAL A 86 -16.69 -6.68 31.15
N GLY A 87 -17.46 -6.04 30.26
CA GLY A 87 -17.12 -5.87 28.87
C GLY A 87 -15.95 -4.90 28.71
N TYR A 88 -15.07 -5.17 27.75
CA TYR A 88 -13.88 -4.37 27.58
C TYR A 88 -13.53 -4.21 26.09
N GLY A 89 -13.74 -3.01 25.53
CA GLY A 89 -13.46 -2.67 24.14
C GLY A 89 -12.36 -1.62 23.99
N VAL A 90 -11.46 -1.82 23.02
CA VAL A 90 -10.42 -0.82 22.68
C VAL A 90 -10.56 -0.46 21.22
N ILE A 91 -10.98 0.77 20.95
CA ILE A 91 -11.08 1.35 19.60
C ILE A 91 -9.75 2.03 19.29
N SER A 92 -9.05 1.54 18.27
CA SER A 92 -7.80 2.12 17.82
C SER A 92 -7.82 2.41 16.32
N GLY A 93 -6.94 3.26 15.86
CA GLY A 93 -6.82 3.69 14.47
C GLY A 93 -6.10 5.02 14.39
N MET A 94 -5.82 5.45 13.16
CA MET A 94 -5.07 6.69 12.97
C MET A 94 -5.81 7.93 13.52
N PRO A 95 -5.07 9.00 13.84
CA PRO A 95 -5.66 10.26 14.29
C PRO A 95 -6.65 10.83 13.25
N GLY A 96 -7.83 11.27 13.70
CA GLY A 96 -8.84 11.83 12.79
C GLY A 96 -9.76 10.83 12.10
N VAL A 97 -9.61 9.52 12.33
CA VAL A 97 -10.42 8.45 11.71
C VAL A 97 -11.84 8.34 12.30
N GLY A 98 -12.12 9.01 13.41
CA GLY A 98 -13.45 9.06 14.02
C GLY A 98 -13.66 8.16 15.25
N LYS A 99 -12.59 7.79 15.99
CA LYS A 99 -12.66 6.93 17.19
C LYS A 99 -13.62 7.45 18.27
N THR A 100 -13.47 8.71 18.65
CA THR A 100 -14.36 9.35 19.62
C THR A 100 -15.80 9.38 19.13
N ALA A 101 -16.03 9.65 17.84
CA ALA A 101 -17.36 9.70 17.25
C ALA A 101 -18.07 8.33 17.31
N ILE A 102 -17.37 7.24 17.00
CA ILE A 102 -17.97 5.90 17.09
C ILE A 102 -18.22 5.48 18.55
N ALA A 103 -17.30 5.83 19.47
CA ALA A 103 -17.50 5.57 20.91
C ALA A 103 -18.74 6.28 21.44
N CYS A 104 -18.92 7.58 21.12
CA CYS A 104 -20.10 8.36 21.50
C CYS A 104 -21.38 7.80 20.85
N ARG A 105 -21.32 7.44 19.55
CA ARG A 105 -22.47 6.85 18.85
C ARG A 105 -22.90 5.53 19.44
N TRP A 106 -21.95 4.67 19.76
CA TRP A 106 -22.24 3.40 20.40
C TRP A 106 -22.79 3.59 21.81
N ALA A 107 -22.20 4.49 22.61
CA ALA A 107 -22.71 4.83 23.97
C ALA A 107 -24.14 5.34 23.92
N GLU A 108 -24.50 6.21 22.98
CA GLU A 108 -25.86 6.67 22.75
C GLU A 108 -26.82 5.51 22.44
N LYS A 109 -26.45 4.64 21.51
CA LYS A 109 -27.24 3.45 21.12
C LYS A 109 -27.41 2.48 22.30
N ALA A 110 -26.36 2.26 23.07
CA ALA A 110 -26.33 1.31 24.18
C ALA A 110 -26.87 1.88 25.53
N ARG A 111 -27.34 3.15 25.57
CA ARG A 111 -27.73 3.87 26.78
C ARG A 111 -28.66 3.07 27.68
N ALA A 112 -29.67 2.40 27.11
CA ALA A 112 -30.65 1.61 27.87
C ALA A 112 -30.01 0.38 28.56
N GLN A 113 -28.85 -0.05 28.15
CA GLN A 113 -28.12 -1.19 28.71
C GLN A 113 -27.37 -0.82 30.00
N PHE A 114 -27.14 0.48 30.25
CA PHE A 114 -26.41 1.00 31.41
C PHE A 114 -27.33 1.82 32.32
N PRO A 115 -28.20 1.14 33.06
CA PRO A 115 -29.19 1.82 33.89
C PRO A 115 -28.59 2.68 35.00
N ASP A 116 -27.37 2.44 35.44
CA ASP A 116 -26.71 3.15 36.51
C ASP A 116 -25.80 4.30 36.03
N GLY A 117 -25.73 4.51 34.70
CA GLY A 117 -25.14 5.69 34.09
C GLY A 117 -23.95 5.45 33.16
N GLN A 118 -23.55 6.54 32.53
CA GLN A 118 -22.42 6.58 31.59
C GLN A 118 -21.43 7.67 32.00
N MET A 119 -20.20 7.29 32.26
CA MET A 119 -19.09 8.18 32.63
C MET A 119 -18.18 8.40 31.44
N TYR A 120 -17.62 9.61 31.31
CA TYR A 120 -16.72 9.97 30.24
C TYR A 120 -15.46 10.67 30.78
N VAL A 121 -14.30 10.19 30.41
CA VAL A 121 -13.00 10.78 30.79
C VAL A 121 -12.23 11.10 29.51
N ASP A 122 -11.95 12.39 29.30
CA ASP A 122 -11.12 12.89 28.21
C ASP A 122 -9.67 13.04 28.70
N TYR A 123 -8.80 12.12 28.30
CA TYR A 123 -7.40 12.15 28.69
C TYR A 123 -6.60 13.24 27.98
N ALA A 124 -7.03 13.72 26.80
CA ALA A 124 -6.39 14.86 26.15
C ALA A 124 -6.57 16.13 26.98
N MET A 125 -7.80 16.35 27.47
CA MET A 125 -8.09 17.47 28.37
C MET A 125 -7.39 17.31 29.72
N LEU A 126 -7.33 16.11 30.29
CA LEU A 126 -6.63 15.86 31.55
C LEU A 126 -5.11 16.10 31.41
N ARG A 127 -4.49 15.71 30.30
CA ARG A 127 -3.08 16.00 30.05
C ARG A 127 -2.79 17.50 29.97
N SER A 128 -3.69 18.28 29.41
CA SER A 128 -3.51 19.73 29.30
C SER A 128 -3.65 20.47 30.64
N ARG A 129 -4.48 19.96 31.56
CA ARG A 129 -4.81 20.63 32.86
C ARG A 129 -4.01 20.09 34.05
N ALA A 130 -3.78 18.78 34.09
CA ALA A 130 -3.25 18.10 35.28
C ALA A 130 -2.14 17.08 34.94
N GLY A 131 -1.45 17.23 33.81
CA GLY A 131 -0.39 16.30 33.41
C GLY A 131 -0.85 14.88 33.09
N GLY A 132 -2.17 14.64 32.97
CA GLY A 132 -2.74 13.33 32.66
C GLY A 132 -2.83 12.38 33.85
N ASP A 133 -2.92 12.91 35.07
CA ASP A 133 -2.97 12.13 36.31
C ASP A 133 -4.16 11.16 36.34
N VAL A 134 -3.88 9.88 36.35
CA VAL A 134 -4.85 8.78 36.43
C VAL A 134 -5.67 8.88 37.76
N SER A 135 -5.00 9.33 38.82
CA SER A 135 -5.66 9.50 40.11
C SER A 135 -6.80 10.53 40.06
N GLU A 136 -6.63 11.59 39.27
CA GLU A 136 -7.69 12.57 39.04
C GLU A 136 -8.81 11.99 38.14
N ALA A 137 -8.49 11.20 37.14
CA ALA A 137 -9.50 10.50 36.35
C ALA A 137 -10.41 9.62 37.20
N VAL A 138 -9.85 8.86 38.18
CA VAL A 138 -10.64 8.06 39.13
C VAL A 138 -11.46 8.95 40.03
N ALA A 139 -10.93 10.08 40.51
CA ALA A 139 -11.67 11.03 41.33
C ALA A 139 -12.87 11.63 40.57
N MET A 140 -12.70 11.98 39.28
CA MET A 140 -13.82 12.45 38.44
C MET A 140 -14.94 11.42 38.36
N CYS A 141 -14.61 10.13 38.14
CA CYS A 141 -15.61 9.06 38.12
C CYS A 141 -16.27 8.85 39.48
N LEU A 142 -15.57 8.99 40.62
CA LEU A 142 -16.13 8.90 41.96
C LEU A 142 -17.10 10.05 42.23
N ARG A 143 -16.76 11.28 41.83
CA ARG A 143 -17.70 12.42 41.92
C ARG A 143 -18.95 12.17 41.09
N ALA A 144 -18.80 11.65 39.88
CA ALA A 144 -19.94 11.30 39.03
C ALA A 144 -20.85 10.23 39.66
N LEU A 145 -20.31 9.33 40.48
CA LEU A 145 -21.03 8.33 41.23
C LEU A 145 -21.64 8.87 42.57
N GLY A 146 -21.52 10.19 42.82
CA GLY A 146 -22.07 10.85 43.99
C GLY A 146 -21.21 10.79 45.26
N VAL A 147 -19.88 10.56 45.10
CA VAL A 147 -18.95 10.63 46.24
C VAL A 147 -18.50 12.07 46.39
N ASP A 148 -18.77 12.64 47.60
CA ASP A 148 -18.30 13.99 47.95
C ASP A 148 -16.76 14.05 48.02
N ASP A 149 -16.19 15.19 47.61
CA ASP A 149 -14.72 15.42 47.59
C ASP A 149 -14.05 15.17 48.95
N ALA A 150 -14.76 15.44 50.06
CA ALA A 150 -14.27 15.19 51.41
C ALA A 150 -14.01 13.70 51.70
N TYR A 151 -14.68 12.80 50.99
CA TYR A 151 -14.56 11.35 51.16
C TYR A 151 -13.75 10.66 50.04
N ILE A 152 -13.21 11.41 49.08
CA ILE A 152 -12.33 10.86 48.04
C ILE A 152 -10.92 10.69 48.64
N PRO A 153 -10.39 9.45 48.68
CA PRO A 153 -9.05 9.18 49.19
C PRO A 153 -7.97 9.93 48.43
N LYS A 154 -6.80 10.11 49.05
CA LYS A 154 -5.67 10.78 48.40
C LYS A 154 -4.85 9.84 47.47
N SER A 155 -4.71 8.57 47.84
CA SER A 155 -3.92 7.62 47.07
C SER A 155 -4.71 7.01 45.91
N LEU A 156 -4.03 6.72 44.77
CA LEU A 156 -4.66 6.06 43.61
C LEU A 156 -5.24 4.68 43.97
N GLU A 157 -4.53 3.93 44.80
CA GLU A 157 -4.95 2.58 45.20
C GLU A 157 -6.28 2.61 45.98
N GLU A 158 -6.42 3.52 46.94
CA GLU A 158 -7.64 3.69 47.74
C GLU A 158 -8.79 4.22 46.86
N ARG A 159 -8.50 5.18 45.92
CA ARG A 159 -9.51 5.66 44.95
C ARG A 159 -9.99 4.52 44.06
N THR A 160 -9.08 3.69 43.55
CA THR A 160 -9.41 2.53 42.74
C THR A 160 -10.27 1.51 43.50
N SER A 161 -9.93 1.26 44.78
CA SER A 161 -10.68 0.35 45.63
C SER A 161 -12.09 0.89 45.92
N LEU A 162 -12.20 2.20 46.18
CA LEU A 162 -13.49 2.86 46.38
C LEU A 162 -14.35 2.84 45.11
N PHE A 163 -13.74 3.11 43.94
CA PHE A 163 -14.42 3.05 42.64
C PHE A 163 -14.97 1.65 42.36
N ARG A 164 -14.19 0.61 42.59
CA ARG A 164 -14.62 -0.78 42.43
C ARG A 164 -15.76 -1.12 43.39
N SER A 165 -15.69 -0.65 44.65
CA SER A 165 -16.76 -0.85 45.64
C SER A 165 -18.03 -0.14 45.23
N ARG A 166 -17.97 1.10 44.73
CA ARG A 166 -19.11 1.89 44.28
C ARG A 166 -19.76 1.38 43.01
N THR A 167 -19.03 0.62 42.21
CA THR A 167 -19.53 0.01 40.95
C THR A 167 -19.89 -1.46 41.09
N ALA A 168 -19.71 -2.11 42.27
CA ALA A 168 -19.83 -3.55 42.42
C ALA A 168 -21.22 -4.10 42.05
N ASP A 169 -22.28 -3.36 42.38
CA ASP A 169 -23.68 -3.72 42.13
C ASP A 169 -24.35 -2.82 41.09
N ARG A 170 -23.53 -2.14 40.26
CA ARG A 170 -23.99 -1.20 39.23
C ARG A 170 -23.63 -1.66 37.85
N ARG A 171 -24.49 -1.38 36.89
CA ARG A 171 -24.23 -1.60 35.47
C ARG A 171 -23.97 -0.26 34.77
N VAL A 172 -22.69 0.08 34.65
CA VAL A 172 -22.22 1.38 34.13
C VAL A 172 -21.39 1.23 32.88
N LEU A 173 -21.39 2.26 32.03
CA LEU A 173 -20.43 2.44 30.95
C LEU A 173 -19.36 3.44 31.39
N VAL A 174 -18.09 3.11 31.15
CA VAL A 174 -16.93 4.00 31.30
C VAL A 174 -16.30 4.21 29.96
N VAL A 175 -16.39 5.40 29.40
CA VAL A 175 -15.72 5.78 28.17
C VAL A 175 -14.42 6.53 28.51
N LEU A 176 -13.28 6.02 28.08
CA LEU A 176 -11.97 6.60 28.28
C LEU A 176 -11.43 7.04 26.92
N ASP A 177 -11.47 8.33 26.65
CA ASP A 177 -11.10 8.90 25.36
C ASP A 177 -9.63 9.35 25.33
N ASP A 178 -8.96 9.10 24.21
CA ASP A 178 -7.56 9.47 23.92
C ASP A 178 -6.55 8.92 24.94
N VAL A 179 -6.67 7.63 25.27
CA VAL A 179 -5.74 6.88 26.12
C VAL A 179 -4.46 6.58 25.33
N ASN A 180 -3.30 6.76 25.96
CA ASN A 180 -2.01 6.45 25.36
C ASN A 180 -1.19 5.36 26.10
N GLN A 181 -1.61 4.97 27.32
CA GLN A 181 -0.93 3.95 28.12
C GLN A 181 -1.95 3.02 28.82
N PRO A 182 -1.70 1.70 28.89
CA PRO A 182 -2.55 0.74 29.59
C PRO A 182 -2.80 1.07 31.07
N ALA A 183 -1.81 1.69 31.73
CA ALA A 183 -1.91 2.11 33.14
C ALA A 183 -3.05 3.11 33.42
N GLN A 184 -3.47 3.87 32.40
CA GLN A 184 -4.58 4.81 32.49
C GLN A 184 -5.95 4.13 32.56
N VAL A 185 -6.06 2.90 32.11
CA VAL A 185 -7.33 2.17 32.01
C VAL A 185 -7.59 1.29 33.22
N ARG A 186 -6.59 0.52 33.66
CA ARG A 186 -6.73 -0.50 34.70
C ARG A 186 -7.42 -0.03 36.01
N PRO A 187 -7.15 1.19 36.53
CA PRO A 187 -7.82 1.69 37.72
C PRO A 187 -9.31 2.01 37.53
N LEU A 188 -9.76 2.22 36.29
CA LEU A 188 -11.11 2.63 35.90
C LEU A 188 -11.99 1.47 35.42
N VAL A 189 -11.51 0.23 35.54
CA VAL A 189 -12.32 -0.96 35.24
C VAL A 189 -13.33 -1.16 36.37
N PRO A 190 -14.67 -1.02 36.12
CA PRO A 190 -15.72 -1.20 37.13
C PRO A 190 -15.82 -2.67 37.54
N LYS A 191 -16.45 -2.95 38.68
CA LYS A 191 -16.59 -4.32 39.19
C LYS A 191 -17.97 -4.95 38.88
N GLY A 192 -18.98 -4.13 38.62
CA GLY A 192 -20.35 -4.61 38.44
C GLY A 192 -20.53 -5.43 37.16
N PRO A 193 -21.22 -6.58 37.25
CA PRO A 193 -21.45 -7.44 36.08
C PRO A 193 -22.30 -6.72 35.04
N GLY A 194 -21.94 -6.89 33.77
CA GLY A 194 -22.58 -6.20 32.64
C GLY A 194 -22.19 -4.73 32.49
N SER A 195 -21.27 -4.21 33.30
CA SER A 195 -20.61 -2.94 33.02
C SER A 195 -19.61 -3.08 31.84
N VAL A 196 -19.30 -1.96 31.22
CA VAL A 196 -18.37 -1.93 30.05
C VAL A 196 -17.36 -0.81 30.24
N VAL A 197 -16.10 -1.09 29.86
CA VAL A 197 -15.09 -0.06 29.61
C VAL A 197 -14.85 0.03 28.11
N LEU A 198 -15.02 1.21 27.56
CA LEU A 198 -14.73 1.51 26.16
C LEU A 198 -13.61 2.53 26.09
N VAL A 199 -12.54 2.15 25.42
CA VAL A 199 -11.31 2.95 25.34
C VAL A 199 -11.13 3.41 23.90
N THR A 200 -10.76 4.67 23.67
CA THR A 200 -10.23 5.11 22.39
C THR A 200 -8.74 5.43 22.51
N SER A 201 -7.97 5.10 21.47
CA SER A 201 -6.52 5.31 21.46
C SER A 201 -5.99 5.56 20.07
N ASN A 202 -4.96 6.40 19.95
CA ASN A 202 -4.15 6.53 18.74
C ASN A 202 -3.16 5.37 18.57
N GLY A 203 -2.85 4.63 19.64
CA GLY A 203 -2.02 3.44 19.65
C GLY A 203 -2.85 2.16 19.81
N LYS A 204 -2.26 1.02 19.46
CA LYS A 204 -2.95 -0.29 19.51
C LYS A 204 -3.15 -0.86 20.90
N LEU A 205 -2.50 -0.33 21.96
CA LEU A 205 -2.60 -0.76 23.37
C LEU A 205 -2.69 -2.29 23.56
N SER A 206 -1.88 -3.05 22.81
CA SER A 206 -1.96 -4.51 22.69
C SER A 206 -1.86 -5.25 24.04
N GLU A 207 -1.23 -4.64 25.04
CA GLU A 207 -1.12 -5.19 26.41
C GLU A 207 -2.48 -5.36 27.09
N LEU A 208 -3.49 -4.53 26.74
CA LEU A 208 -4.83 -4.64 27.31
C LEU A 208 -5.58 -5.90 26.86
N ALA A 209 -5.13 -6.54 25.78
CA ALA A 209 -5.64 -7.86 25.36
C ALA A 209 -5.37 -8.93 26.44
N LEU A 210 -4.28 -8.81 27.20
CA LEU A 210 -3.97 -9.69 28.34
C LEU A 210 -4.98 -9.49 29.49
N ASP A 211 -5.55 -8.28 29.60
CA ASP A 211 -6.59 -7.93 30.58
C ASP A 211 -8.00 -8.31 30.06
N GLY A 212 -8.12 -8.92 28.88
CA GLY A 212 -9.38 -9.35 28.25
C GLY A 212 -10.03 -8.30 27.34
N ALA A 213 -9.32 -7.22 26.98
CA ALA A 213 -9.84 -6.22 26.07
C ALA A 213 -9.98 -6.76 24.65
N ARG A 214 -11.07 -6.41 23.96
CA ARG A 214 -11.31 -6.72 22.56
C ARG A 214 -10.92 -5.53 21.69
N PRO A 215 -9.96 -5.68 20.77
CA PRO A 215 -9.55 -4.60 19.88
C PRO A 215 -10.56 -4.42 18.75
N VAL A 216 -10.88 -3.17 18.44
CA VAL A 216 -11.62 -2.73 17.26
C VAL A 216 -10.75 -1.73 16.51
N TYR A 217 -10.29 -2.09 15.32
CA TYR A 217 -9.44 -1.25 14.49
C TYR A 217 -10.31 -0.49 13.49
N LEU A 218 -10.18 0.85 13.47
CA LEU A 218 -10.89 1.69 12.53
C LEU A 218 -10.00 2.07 11.36
N ASP A 219 -10.44 1.69 10.16
CA ASP A 219 -9.87 2.15 8.91
C ASP A 219 -10.51 3.48 8.45
N PRO A 220 -9.88 4.24 7.55
CA PRO A 220 -10.53 5.34 6.84
C PRO A 220 -11.85 4.93 6.19
N LEU A 221 -12.66 5.90 5.81
CA LEU A 221 -13.91 5.65 5.08
C LEU A 221 -13.61 5.17 3.65
N ASP A 222 -14.43 4.25 3.17
CA ASP A 222 -14.43 3.89 1.75
C ASP A 222 -14.94 5.06 0.88
N MET A 223 -14.79 4.96 -0.43
CA MET A 223 -15.19 5.99 -1.38
C MET A 223 -16.66 6.39 -1.22
N ASP A 224 -17.56 5.41 -1.13
CA ASP A 224 -19.01 5.67 -1.02
C ASP A 224 -19.35 6.38 0.29
N SER A 225 -18.73 6.00 1.39
CA SER A 225 -18.93 6.64 2.71
C SER A 225 -18.33 8.04 2.75
N GLY A 226 -17.16 8.24 2.10
CA GLY A 226 -16.56 9.55 1.93
C GLY A 226 -17.43 10.51 1.12
N LEU A 227 -17.99 10.04 0.02
CA LEU A 227 -18.94 10.83 -0.79
C LEU A 227 -20.23 11.15 -0.04
N ARG A 228 -20.78 10.20 0.74
CA ARG A 228 -21.95 10.47 1.61
C ARG A 228 -21.65 11.53 2.67
N LEU A 229 -20.42 11.56 3.21
CA LEU A 229 -20.02 12.59 4.15
C LEU A 229 -19.97 13.97 3.48
N LEU A 230 -19.41 14.07 2.29
CA LEU A 230 -19.42 15.32 1.51
C LEU A 230 -20.85 15.73 1.15
N ALA A 231 -21.70 14.80 0.74
CA ALA A 231 -23.10 15.05 0.39
C ALA A 231 -23.93 15.53 1.60
N ASP A 232 -23.72 14.97 2.79
CA ASP A 232 -24.35 15.43 4.03
C ASP A 232 -23.99 16.87 4.38
N ARG A 233 -22.76 17.29 4.06
CA ARG A 233 -22.23 18.63 4.40
C ARG A 233 -22.46 19.68 3.32
N CYS A 234 -22.27 19.32 2.06
CA CYS A 234 -22.30 20.23 0.91
C CYS A 234 -23.63 20.13 0.11
N GLY A 235 -24.43 19.08 0.36
CA GLY A 235 -25.66 18.77 -0.38
C GLY A 235 -25.45 17.72 -1.48
N GLU A 236 -26.40 16.79 -1.62
CA GLU A 236 -26.35 15.71 -2.62
C GLU A 236 -26.27 16.26 -4.05
N ALA A 237 -27.04 17.31 -4.36
CA ALA A 237 -27.04 17.92 -5.71
C ALA A 237 -25.67 18.51 -6.10
N ALA A 238 -24.94 19.10 -5.14
CA ALA A 238 -23.62 19.66 -5.38
C ALA A 238 -22.58 18.56 -5.66
N VAL A 239 -22.60 17.48 -4.88
CA VAL A 239 -21.71 16.34 -5.06
C VAL A 239 -21.99 15.63 -6.39
N GLU A 240 -23.26 15.46 -6.77
CA GLU A 240 -23.61 14.80 -8.03
C GLU A 240 -23.26 15.66 -9.25
N ALA A 241 -23.41 16.99 -9.14
CA ALA A 241 -23.03 17.91 -10.20
C ALA A 241 -21.50 17.90 -10.50
N GLU A 242 -20.67 17.68 -9.49
CA GLU A 242 -19.22 17.62 -9.60
C GLU A 242 -18.64 16.26 -9.13
N ARG A 243 -19.33 15.15 -9.44
CA ARG A 243 -19.04 13.81 -8.95
C ARG A 243 -17.56 13.43 -9.04
N HIS A 244 -16.96 13.64 -10.20
CA HIS A 244 -15.54 13.31 -10.41
C HIS A 244 -14.60 14.13 -9.51
N ALA A 245 -14.88 15.41 -9.29
CA ALA A 245 -14.11 16.24 -8.37
C ALA A 245 -14.30 15.80 -6.91
N ALA A 246 -15.53 15.43 -6.53
CA ALA A 246 -15.82 14.89 -5.20
C ALA A 246 -15.07 13.58 -4.94
N GLU A 247 -15.00 12.66 -5.90
CA GLU A 247 -14.21 11.43 -5.83
C GLU A 247 -12.72 11.73 -5.64
N ARG A 248 -12.16 12.66 -6.42
CA ARG A 248 -10.77 13.13 -6.24
C ARG A 248 -10.53 13.72 -4.85
N LEU A 249 -11.48 14.49 -4.31
CA LEU A 249 -11.36 15.04 -2.95
C LEU A 249 -11.36 13.95 -1.88
N VAL A 250 -12.18 12.89 -2.03
CA VAL A 250 -12.15 11.74 -1.14
C VAL A 250 -10.80 11.02 -1.20
N ASP A 251 -10.26 10.81 -2.43
CA ASP A 251 -8.93 10.21 -2.63
C ASP A 251 -7.81 11.07 -2.02
N PHE A 252 -7.82 12.39 -2.23
CA PHE A 252 -6.81 13.28 -1.64
C PHE A 252 -6.87 13.34 -0.12
N CYS A 253 -8.04 13.09 0.47
CA CYS A 253 -8.24 12.95 1.90
C CYS A 253 -7.95 11.52 2.41
N ASP A 254 -7.65 10.56 1.52
CA ASP A 254 -7.44 9.14 1.83
C ASP A 254 -8.60 8.58 2.70
N GLY A 255 -9.83 9.01 2.42
CA GLY A 255 -11.03 8.65 3.18
C GLY A 255 -11.05 9.10 4.64
N LEU A 256 -10.12 9.96 5.09
CA LEU A 256 -10.02 10.39 6.48
C LEU A 256 -11.16 11.36 6.85
N PRO A 257 -12.08 11.01 7.77
CA PRO A 257 -13.23 11.85 8.11
C PRO A 257 -12.84 13.28 8.52
N LYS A 258 -11.76 13.46 9.29
CA LYS A 258 -11.29 14.78 9.70
C LYS A 258 -10.89 15.64 8.50
N ALA A 259 -10.21 15.06 7.51
CA ALA A 259 -9.82 15.77 6.29
C ALA A 259 -11.04 16.12 5.43
N LEU A 260 -11.99 15.20 5.29
CA LEU A 260 -13.25 15.42 4.56
C LEU A 260 -14.10 16.53 5.21
N HIS A 261 -14.15 16.59 6.54
CA HIS A 261 -14.81 17.70 7.24
C HIS A 261 -14.13 19.05 7.01
N LEU A 262 -12.79 19.09 6.90
CA LEU A 262 -12.06 20.32 6.56
C LEU A 262 -12.33 20.74 5.12
N VAL A 263 -12.35 19.78 4.17
CA VAL A 263 -12.76 20.04 2.78
C VAL A 263 -14.18 20.64 2.74
N ALA A 264 -15.14 19.99 3.38
CA ALA A 264 -16.51 20.48 3.43
C ALA A 264 -16.59 21.88 4.07
N ALA A 265 -15.85 22.12 5.14
CA ALA A 265 -15.83 23.43 5.82
C ALA A 265 -15.20 24.53 4.95
N ARG A 266 -14.32 24.22 4.02
CA ARG A 266 -13.78 25.16 3.02
C ARG A 266 -14.78 25.48 1.90
N LEU A 267 -15.60 24.51 1.50
CA LEU A 267 -16.59 24.67 0.44
C LEU A 267 -17.83 25.45 0.88
N LEU A 268 -18.16 25.43 2.18
CA LEU A 268 -19.42 26.01 2.71
C LEU A 268 -19.46 27.57 2.79
N PRO A 269 -18.37 28.30 3.15
CA PRO A 269 -18.52 29.71 3.58
C PRO A 269 -18.77 30.72 2.46
N THR A 270 -18.29 30.51 1.23
CA THR A 270 -18.25 31.55 0.20
C THR A 270 -19.13 31.27 -1.01
N GLY A 271 -19.53 30.01 -1.26
CA GLY A 271 -20.25 29.64 -2.49
C GLY A 271 -19.46 29.85 -3.79
N ASP A 272 -18.27 30.47 -3.70
CA ASP A 272 -17.43 30.82 -4.83
C ASP A 272 -16.39 29.75 -5.15
N LEU A 273 -16.07 28.85 -4.19
CA LEU A 273 -15.11 27.76 -4.36
C LEU A 273 -15.84 26.47 -4.75
N THR A 274 -15.58 25.98 -5.96
CA THR A 274 -16.11 24.73 -6.47
C THR A 274 -15.32 23.50 -5.96
N MET A 275 -15.90 22.31 -6.03
CA MET A 275 -15.18 21.06 -5.71
C MET A 275 -14.03 20.83 -6.70
N SER A 276 -14.23 21.21 -7.96
CA SER A 276 -13.21 21.11 -9.01
C SER A 276 -12.00 21.98 -8.73
N GLU A 277 -12.20 23.25 -8.37
CA GLU A 277 -11.12 24.18 -8.01
C GLU A 277 -10.35 23.71 -6.79
N LEU A 278 -11.06 23.25 -5.74
CA LEU A 278 -10.43 22.70 -4.55
C LEU A 278 -9.66 21.40 -4.85
N ALA A 279 -10.17 20.55 -5.73
CA ALA A 279 -9.48 19.34 -6.14
C ALA A 279 -8.19 19.65 -6.94
N GLU A 280 -8.20 20.70 -7.78
CA GLU A 280 -6.99 21.17 -8.46
C GLU A 280 -5.95 21.75 -7.46
N GLU A 281 -6.40 22.52 -6.46
CA GLU A 281 -5.50 23.01 -5.40
C GLU A 281 -4.85 21.87 -4.62
N LEU A 282 -5.64 20.84 -4.23
CA LEU A 282 -5.17 19.69 -3.46
C LEU A 282 -4.40 18.64 -4.28
N ALA A 283 -4.42 18.75 -5.61
CA ALA A 283 -3.62 17.90 -6.49
C ALA A 283 -2.11 18.09 -6.28
N ASP A 284 -1.68 19.31 -5.91
CA ASP A 284 -0.29 19.57 -5.53
C ASP A 284 0.02 18.96 -4.15
N GLU A 285 0.75 17.84 -4.14
CA GLU A 285 1.17 17.15 -2.90
C GLU A 285 1.91 18.08 -1.92
N THR A 286 2.66 19.06 -2.43
CA THR A 286 3.47 19.96 -1.57
C THR A 286 2.61 20.96 -0.80
N ARG A 287 1.42 21.25 -1.28
CA ARG A 287 0.46 22.20 -0.68
C ARG A 287 -0.74 21.51 -0.04
N ARG A 288 -0.94 20.20 -0.27
CA ARG A 288 -2.13 19.47 0.16
C ARG A 288 -2.41 19.57 1.65
N LEU A 289 -1.41 19.39 2.51
CA LEU A 289 -1.60 19.51 3.96
C LEU A 289 -1.95 20.95 4.39
N GLN A 290 -1.37 21.96 3.73
CA GLN A 290 -1.71 23.35 3.95
C GLN A 290 -3.15 23.65 3.50
N GLY A 291 -3.54 23.13 2.34
CA GLY A 291 -4.91 23.18 1.83
C GLY A 291 -5.94 22.46 2.74
N LEU A 292 -5.52 21.47 3.52
CA LEU A 292 -6.34 20.78 4.52
C LEU A 292 -6.21 21.44 5.91
N SER A 293 -6.26 22.77 5.98
CA SER A 293 -6.18 23.57 7.19
C SER A 293 -7.15 24.74 7.14
N LEU A 294 -7.79 25.02 8.28
CA LEU A 294 -8.60 26.21 8.53
C LEU A 294 -7.89 27.20 9.48
N GLY A 295 -6.62 26.92 9.82
CA GLY A 295 -5.80 27.71 10.75
C GLY A 295 -5.72 27.10 12.15
N GLY A 296 -4.60 27.32 12.84
CA GLY A 296 -4.34 26.81 14.21
C GLY A 296 -4.44 25.28 14.32
N ASP A 297 -5.13 24.81 15.34
CA ASP A 297 -5.31 23.37 15.63
C ASP A 297 -6.30 22.67 14.69
N HIS A 298 -6.94 23.42 13.77
CA HIS A 298 -7.90 22.89 12.81
C HIS A 298 -7.21 22.51 11.50
N SER A 299 -6.26 21.56 11.57
CA SER A 299 -5.55 21.00 10.41
C SER A 299 -5.32 19.50 10.56
N VAL A 300 -5.13 18.81 9.43
CA VAL A 300 -4.72 17.40 9.44
C VAL A 300 -3.32 17.26 10.02
N SER A 301 -2.41 18.17 9.68
CA SER A 301 -1.04 18.16 10.19
C SER A 301 -0.99 18.25 11.72
N ALA A 302 -1.81 19.11 12.36
CA ALA A 302 -1.87 19.22 13.81
C ALA A 302 -2.35 17.92 14.49
N VAL A 303 -3.28 17.21 13.87
CA VAL A 303 -3.80 15.94 14.41
C VAL A 303 -2.73 14.84 14.32
N LEU A 304 -1.99 14.74 13.20
CA LEU A 304 -0.89 13.78 13.02
C LEU A 304 0.31 14.10 13.92
N GLU A 305 0.55 15.38 14.17
CA GLU A 305 1.63 15.87 15.05
C GLU A 305 1.54 15.31 16.47
N LEU A 306 0.33 15.09 17.00
CA LEU A 306 0.15 14.52 18.33
C LEU A 306 0.76 13.11 18.42
N SER A 307 0.47 12.23 17.46
CA SER A 307 1.06 10.88 17.44
C SER A 307 2.55 10.90 17.13
N TYR A 308 3.02 11.84 16.32
CA TYR A 308 4.44 12.00 16.01
C TYR A 308 5.27 12.41 17.23
N ARG A 309 4.78 13.33 18.07
CA ARG A 309 5.47 13.80 19.29
C ARG A 309 5.63 12.70 20.33
N ASP A 310 4.73 11.72 20.35
CA ASP A 310 4.78 10.59 21.28
C ASP A 310 5.80 9.51 20.86
N LEU A 311 6.41 9.63 19.67
CA LEU A 311 7.39 8.67 19.19
C LEU A 311 8.73 8.80 19.92
N PRO A 312 9.41 7.66 20.21
CA PRO A 312 10.83 7.67 20.55
C PRO A 312 11.67 8.32 19.44
N ALA A 313 12.78 8.97 19.81
CA ALA A 313 13.61 9.76 18.87
C ALA A 313 14.02 8.99 17.60
N ASP A 314 14.43 7.71 17.74
CA ASP A 314 14.86 6.87 16.62
C ASP A 314 13.69 6.50 15.70
N ALA A 315 12.50 6.23 16.26
CA ALA A 315 11.31 5.97 15.49
C ALA A 315 10.82 7.24 14.75
N ALA A 316 10.91 8.41 15.40
CA ALA A 316 10.61 9.69 14.78
C ALA A 316 11.59 10.01 13.63
N HIS A 317 12.89 9.68 13.80
CA HIS A 317 13.87 9.81 12.73
C HIS A 317 13.54 8.89 11.54
N LEU A 318 13.29 7.60 11.78
CA LEU A 318 12.89 6.67 10.73
C LEU A 318 11.62 7.13 10.00
N TYR A 319 10.63 7.62 10.74
CA TYR A 319 9.40 8.17 10.18
C TYR A 319 9.68 9.31 9.18
N ARG A 320 10.56 10.25 9.53
CA ARG A 320 10.96 11.36 8.65
C ARG A 320 11.71 10.87 7.42
N ILE A 321 12.68 9.97 7.58
CA ILE A 321 13.46 9.41 6.47
C ILE A 321 12.55 8.69 5.47
N LEU A 322 11.61 7.87 5.94
CA LEU A 322 10.65 7.17 5.10
C LEU A 322 9.65 8.12 4.41
N GLY A 323 9.45 9.33 4.92
CA GLY A 323 8.69 10.39 4.23
C GLY A 323 9.28 10.78 2.87
N TRP A 324 10.58 10.55 2.64
CA TRP A 324 11.25 10.75 1.35
C TRP A 324 11.30 9.51 0.48
N PHE A 325 10.83 8.36 0.97
CA PHE A 325 10.74 7.15 0.15
C PHE A 325 9.74 7.36 -1.00
N PRO A 326 10.12 7.10 -2.26
CA PRO A 326 9.27 7.42 -3.40
C PRO A 326 8.08 6.47 -3.58
N GLY A 327 8.21 5.21 -3.13
CA GLY A 327 7.18 4.19 -3.27
C GLY A 327 6.03 4.33 -2.26
N ARG A 328 4.94 3.62 -2.51
CA ARG A 328 3.80 3.55 -1.57
C ARG A 328 3.98 2.48 -0.51
N THR A 329 4.62 1.37 -0.87
CA THR A 329 4.87 0.23 0.01
C THR A 329 6.34 -0.12 0.01
N PHE A 330 6.84 -0.62 1.14
CA PHE A 330 8.23 -1.03 1.31
C PHE A 330 8.34 -2.17 2.33
N ASP A 331 9.43 -2.90 2.28
CA ASP A 331 9.77 -3.90 3.28
C ASP A 331 10.78 -3.37 4.33
N ALA A 332 11.10 -4.19 5.33
CA ALA A 332 12.05 -3.80 6.35
C ALA A 332 13.48 -3.64 5.82
N GLY A 333 13.86 -4.36 4.76
CA GLY A 333 15.14 -4.24 4.08
C GLY A 333 15.28 -2.88 3.41
N THR A 334 14.28 -2.46 2.67
CA THR A 334 14.21 -1.13 2.03
C THR A 334 14.25 -0.01 3.07
N ALA A 335 13.51 -0.14 4.18
CA ALA A 335 13.53 0.84 5.26
C ALA A 335 14.91 0.94 5.93
N ALA A 336 15.57 -0.20 6.14
CA ALA A 336 16.93 -0.27 6.69
C ALA A 336 17.93 0.46 5.79
N VAL A 337 17.89 0.20 4.48
CA VAL A 337 18.73 0.89 3.48
C VAL A 337 18.44 2.39 3.45
N ALA A 338 17.17 2.79 3.43
CA ALA A 338 16.80 4.20 3.42
C ALA A 338 17.36 4.96 4.63
N ALA A 339 17.28 4.37 5.82
CA ALA A 339 17.74 4.98 7.08
C ALA A 339 19.21 4.71 7.43
N ASP A 340 19.92 3.88 6.65
CA ASP A 340 21.30 3.46 6.89
C ASP A 340 21.47 2.77 8.26
N ILE A 341 20.60 1.82 8.56
CA ILE A 341 20.58 1.00 9.78
C ILE A 341 20.48 -0.48 9.46
N ASP A 342 20.72 -1.36 10.42
CA ASP A 342 20.50 -2.78 10.23
C ASP A 342 19.02 -3.17 10.17
N VAL A 343 18.70 -4.29 9.52
CA VAL A 343 17.31 -4.74 9.28
C VAL A 343 16.58 -5.07 10.59
N SER A 344 17.27 -5.55 11.63
CA SER A 344 16.65 -5.89 12.91
C SER A 344 16.19 -4.64 13.65
N THR A 345 17.01 -3.60 13.65
CA THR A 345 16.68 -2.27 14.17
C THR A 345 15.52 -1.66 13.39
N ALA A 346 15.56 -1.72 12.05
CA ALA A 346 14.47 -1.22 11.21
C ALA A 346 13.14 -1.91 11.54
N ARG A 347 13.11 -3.25 11.70
CA ARG A 347 11.90 -3.98 12.09
C ARG A 347 11.33 -3.53 13.44
N SER A 348 12.19 -3.30 14.44
CA SER A 348 11.78 -2.84 15.76
C SER A 348 11.14 -1.44 15.70
N LEU A 349 11.76 -0.53 14.96
CA LEU A 349 11.27 0.84 14.77
C LEU A 349 9.97 0.87 13.94
N LEU A 350 9.89 0.08 12.87
CA LEU A 350 8.68 -0.08 12.07
C LEU A 350 7.51 -0.64 12.91
N ALA A 351 7.78 -1.61 13.77
CA ALA A 351 6.78 -2.12 14.71
C ALA A 351 6.28 -1.02 15.67
N THR A 352 7.15 -0.08 16.07
CA THR A 352 6.75 1.08 16.86
C THR A 352 5.84 2.02 16.08
N LEU A 353 6.17 2.33 14.82
CA LEU A 353 5.32 3.15 13.95
C LEU A 353 3.95 2.50 13.67
N VAL A 354 3.92 1.17 13.50
CA VAL A 354 2.66 0.40 13.37
C VAL A 354 1.83 0.44 14.65
N ARG A 355 2.46 0.34 15.82
CA ARG A 355 1.74 0.48 17.10
C ARG A 355 1.14 1.86 17.30
N SER A 356 1.78 2.90 16.76
CA SER A 356 1.30 4.29 16.81
C SER A 356 0.30 4.62 15.70
N ASN A 357 -0.16 3.64 14.91
CA ASN A 357 -1.05 3.80 13.76
C ASN A 357 -0.55 4.87 12.73
N LEU A 358 0.76 5.00 12.58
CA LEU A 358 1.41 5.83 11.56
C LEU A 358 1.85 5.03 10.34
N LEU A 359 1.87 3.69 10.45
CA LEU A 359 2.09 2.75 9.36
C LEU A 359 1.10 1.59 9.44
N ASP A 360 0.68 1.11 8.29
CA ASP A 360 -0.06 -0.14 8.14
C ASP A 360 0.86 -1.26 7.68
N VAL A 361 0.42 -2.49 7.96
CA VAL A 361 1.02 -3.71 7.41
C VAL A 361 0.03 -4.29 6.42
N THR A 362 0.46 -4.45 5.17
CA THR A 362 -0.33 -5.06 4.11
C THR A 362 -0.39 -6.60 4.27
N GLU A 363 -1.26 -7.28 3.53
CA GLU A 363 -1.40 -8.75 3.55
C GLU A 363 -0.08 -9.45 3.22
N ASP A 364 0.73 -8.91 2.33
CA ASP A 364 2.08 -9.41 1.93
C ASP A 364 3.17 -9.08 2.96
N ARG A 365 2.80 -8.61 4.18
CA ARG A 365 3.71 -8.20 5.25
C ARG A 365 4.66 -7.07 4.88
N ARG A 366 4.23 -6.20 3.94
CA ARG A 366 4.90 -4.94 3.62
C ARG A 366 4.34 -3.81 4.49
N TYR A 367 5.05 -2.71 4.54
CA TYR A 367 4.62 -1.51 5.26
C TYR A 367 4.11 -0.46 4.29
N ARG A 368 3.09 0.28 4.69
CA ARG A 368 2.48 1.34 3.91
C ARG A 368 2.17 2.56 4.77
N PHE A 369 2.49 3.73 4.27
CA PHE A 369 1.92 4.97 4.77
C PHE A 369 0.54 5.22 4.16
N HIS A 370 -0.40 5.73 4.94
CA HIS A 370 -1.49 6.51 4.39
C HIS A 370 -0.95 7.77 3.72
N ASP A 371 -1.57 8.24 2.65
CA ASP A 371 -1.04 9.35 1.85
C ASP A 371 -0.84 10.63 2.68
N LEU A 372 -1.80 10.99 3.53
CA LEU A 372 -1.67 12.16 4.41
C LEU A 372 -0.58 12.01 5.48
N VAL A 373 -0.38 10.79 6.00
CA VAL A 373 0.70 10.49 6.94
C VAL A 373 2.06 10.60 6.26
N ARG A 374 2.17 10.12 5.01
CA ARG A 374 3.39 10.25 4.20
C ARG A 374 3.74 11.73 3.93
N LEU A 375 2.73 12.54 3.59
CA LEU A 375 2.93 13.97 3.39
C LEU A 375 3.38 14.66 4.69
N HIS A 376 2.81 14.32 5.83
CA HIS A 376 3.24 14.84 7.14
C HIS A 376 4.68 14.39 7.46
N ALA A 377 5.03 13.11 7.24
CA ALA A 377 6.40 12.63 7.42
C ALA A 377 7.40 13.43 6.56
N ARG A 378 7.03 13.69 5.30
CA ARG A 378 7.83 14.49 4.36
C ARG A 378 7.95 15.96 4.79
N GLU A 379 6.88 16.56 5.31
CA GLU A 379 6.91 17.92 5.88
C GLU A 379 7.85 17.98 7.09
N ARG A 380 7.74 17.03 8.03
CA ARG A 380 8.64 16.93 9.19
C ARG A 380 10.10 16.71 8.78
N ALA A 381 10.34 15.85 7.78
CA ALA A 381 11.66 15.64 7.21
C ALA A 381 12.26 16.94 6.65
N GLY A 382 11.49 17.71 5.89
CA GLY A 382 11.93 19.00 5.35
C GLY A 382 12.25 20.05 6.41
N GLN A 383 11.63 19.97 7.60
CA GLN A 383 11.84 20.92 8.69
C GLN A 383 12.95 20.51 9.66
N GLN A 384 13.19 19.22 9.86
CA GLN A 384 14.04 18.70 10.94
C GLN A 384 15.30 17.98 10.44
N GLU A 385 15.35 17.59 9.16
CA GLU A 385 16.51 16.92 8.57
C GLU A 385 17.36 17.88 7.71
N PRO A 386 18.67 17.65 7.60
CA PRO A 386 19.53 18.44 6.71
C PRO A 386 19.06 18.40 5.24
N GLN A 387 19.18 19.51 4.52
CA GLN A 387 18.77 19.59 3.11
C GLN A 387 19.40 18.52 2.20
N LEU A 388 20.65 18.13 2.48
CA LEU A 388 21.38 17.10 1.72
C LEU A 388 20.93 15.68 2.06
N ALA A 389 20.24 15.47 3.18
CA ALA A 389 19.82 14.13 3.62
C ALA A 389 18.84 13.48 2.63
N ARG A 390 17.91 14.24 2.04
CA ARG A 390 16.97 13.72 1.04
C ARG A 390 17.69 13.07 -0.16
N ARG A 391 18.71 13.76 -0.70
CA ARG A 391 19.48 13.23 -1.83
C ARG A 391 20.18 11.94 -1.45
N ALA A 392 20.80 11.90 -0.28
CA ALA A 392 21.51 10.70 0.21
C ALA A 392 20.54 9.51 0.44
N VAL A 393 19.35 9.75 1.00
CA VAL A 393 18.31 8.73 1.17
C VAL A 393 17.88 8.16 -0.18
N VAL A 394 17.55 9.02 -1.15
CA VAL A 394 17.11 8.56 -2.48
C VAL A 394 18.25 7.86 -3.22
N GLU A 395 19.50 8.30 -3.06
CA GLU A 395 20.66 7.65 -3.65
C GLU A 395 20.87 6.23 -3.09
N ARG A 396 20.74 6.02 -1.78
CA ARG A 396 20.77 4.67 -1.19
C ARG A 396 19.63 3.79 -1.71
N VAL A 397 18.41 4.34 -1.76
CA VAL A 397 17.22 3.61 -2.25
C VAL A 397 17.37 3.23 -3.72
N VAL A 398 17.78 4.16 -4.60
CA VAL A 398 17.95 3.84 -6.04
C VAL A 398 19.06 2.84 -6.26
N THR A 399 20.15 2.92 -5.50
CA THR A 399 21.26 1.94 -5.56
C THR A 399 20.78 0.54 -5.15
N HIS A 400 19.96 0.45 -4.12
CA HIS A 400 19.37 -0.80 -3.67
C HIS A 400 18.44 -1.42 -4.75
N TYR A 401 17.50 -0.63 -5.28
CA TYR A 401 16.63 -1.12 -6.35
C TYR A 401 17.37 -1.42 -7.64
N LEU A 402 18.44 -0.69 -7.96
CA LEU A 402 19.32 -1.01 -9.08
C LEU A 402 19.96 -2.40 -8.92
N ALA A 403 20.50 -2.70 -7.75
CA ALA A 403 21.10 -4.01 -7.49
C ALA A 403 20.06 -5.14 -7.62
N LEU A 404 18.89 -5.01 -6.99
CA LEU A 404 17.83 -6.01 -7.05
C LEU A 404 17.29 -6.21 -8.46
N THR A 405 17.03 -5.10 -9.18
CA THR A 405 16.56 -5.15 -10.57
C THR A 405 17.59 -5.77 -11.51
N ALA A 406 18.88 -5.48 -11.30
CA ALA A 406 19.96 -6.07 -12.09
C ALA A 406 20.15 -7.57 -11.83
N PHE A 407 19.98 -8.02 -10.58
CA PHE A 407 19.95 -9.47 -10.28
C PHE A 407 18.77 -10.16 -10.97
N ALA A 408 17.58 -9.56 -10.91
CA ALA A 408 16.41 -10.08 -11.59
C ALA A 408 16.58 -10.09 -13.11
N ASP A 409 17.12 -9.02 -13.71
CA ASP A 409 17.43 -8.95 -15.15
C ASP A 409 18.39 -10.06 -15.59
N ARG A 410 19.45 -10.33 -14.83
CA ARG A 410 20.41 -11.40 -15.14
C ARG A 410 19.79 -12.78 -14.98
N ALA A 411 18.97 -12.99 -13.96
CA ALA A 411 18.30 -14.27 -13.72
C ALA A 411 17.24 -14.59 -14.79
N VAL A 412 16.54 -13.57 -15.32
CA VAL A 412 15.52 -13.76 -16.38
C VAL A 412 16.19 -13.90 -17.77
N ARG A 413 17.24 -13.12 -18.05
CA ARG A 413 17.95 -13.13 -19.34
C ARG A 413 19.44 -12.88 -19.16
N GLU A 414 20.19 -13.96 -19.03
CA GLU A 414 21.64 -13.90 -18.80
C GLU A 414 22.40 -13.23 -19.98
N ASP A 415 22.03 -13.55 -21.18
CA ASP A 415 22.72 -13.25 -22.43
C ASP A 415 22.28 -11.96 -23.17
N ARG A 416 21.60 -11.04 -22.44
CA ARG A 416 21.15 -9.77 -23.01
C ARG A 416 22.31 -8.76 -23.12
N LEU A 417 22.40 -8.00 -24.25
CA LEU A 417 23.31 -6.85 -24.35
C LEU A 417 22.99 -5.82 -23.24
N ARG A 418 23.97 -5.52 -22.40
CA ARG A 418 23.96 -4.52 -21.34
C ARG A 418 25.12 -3.55 -21.51
N ILE A 419 24.85 -2.29 -21.32
CA ILE A 419 25.86 -1.22 -21.33
C ILE A 419 26.33 -0.93 -19.90
N ALA A 420 25.44 -1.09 -18.90
CA ALA A 420 25.78 -0.87 -17.50
C ALA A 420 26.73 -1.98 -16.99
N ASP A 421 27.94 -1.59 -16.59
CA ASP A 421 28.78 -2.45 -15.76
C ASP A 421 28.39 -2.26 -14.29
N LEU A 422 27.75 -3.27 -13.73
CA LEU A 422 27.28 -3.31 -12.35
C LEU A 422 28.03 -4.35 -11.51
N THR A 423 29.16 -4.86 -11.99
CA THR A 423 29.90 -5.96 -11.37
C THR A 423 30.25 -5.68 -9.92
N ASP A 424 30.78 -4.49 -9.62
CA ASP A 424 31.17 -4.13 -8.26
C ASP A 424 29.95 -3.93 -7.35
N LEU A 425 28.88 -3.33 -7.84
CA LEU A 425 27.64 -3.18 -7.11
C LEU A 425 27.05 -4.53 -6.72
N LEU A 426 26.98 -5.46 -7.66
CA LEU A 426 26.37 -6.76 -7.45
C LEU A 426 27.22 -7.69 -6.57
N ARG A 427 28.55 -7.52 -6.58
CA ARG A 427 29.45 -8.28 -5.69
C ARG A 427 29.19 -7.98 -4.22
N GLY A 428 28.84 -6.73 -3.90
CA GLY A 428 28.58 -6.28 -2.52
C GLY A 428 27.13 -6.40 -2.06
N ALA A 429 26.19 -6.72 -2.95
CA ALA A 429 24.76 -6.73 -2.64
C ALA A 429 24.22 -8.17 -2.45
N PRO A 430 23.26 -8.39 -1.53
CA PRO A 430 22.62 -9.69 -1.39
C PRO A 430 21.73 -9.98 -2.60
N ASN A 431 21.86 -11.19 -3.16
CA ASN A 431 21.02 -11.64 -4.26
C ASN A 431 19.83 -12.49 -3.74
N PRO A 432 18.60 -11.95 -3.72
CA PRO A 432 17.43 -12.68 -3.21
C PRO A 432 16.94 -13.80 -4.15
N PHE A 433 17.44 -13.84 -5.39
CA PHE A 433 17.04 -14.81 -6.44
C PHE A 433 18.00 -15.99 -6.54
N SER A 434 19.06 -16.06 -5.73
CA SER A 434 20.07 -17.12 -5.78
C SER A 434 19.66 -18.39 -5.03
N THR A 435 18.65 -18.32 -4.16
CA THR A 435 18.14 -19.44 -3.36
C THR A 435 16.83 -19.95 -3.93
N GLY A 436 16.60 -21.26 -3.91
CA GLY A 436 15.36 -21.86 -4.40
C GLY A 436 14.07 -21.41 -3.67
N ASP A 437 14.21 -20.83 -2.47
CA ASP A 437 13.12 -20.29 -1.67
C ASP A 437 12.87 -18.79 -1.90
N GLY A 438 13.67 -18.15 -2.77
CA GLY A 438 13.51 -16.73 -3.13
C GLY A 438 12.32 -16.50 -4.07
N PRO A 439 11.88 -15.24 -4.22
CA PRO A 439 10.80 -14.92 -5.15
C PRO A 439 11.23 -15.18 -6.61
N ALA A 440 10.27 -15.56 -7.46
CA ALA A 440 10.54 -15.64 -8.91
C ALA A 440 10.91 -14.24 -9.43
N PRO A 441 12.05 -14.08 -10.15
CA PRO A 441 12.57 -12.76 -10.51
C PRO A 441 11.57 -11.89 -11.30
N LEU A 442 10.84 -12.48 -12.24
CA LEU A 442 9.87 -11.75 -13.05
C LEU A 442 8.63 -11.32 -12.25
N GLU A 443 8.16 -12.15 -11.33
CA GLU A 443 7.04 -11.84 -10.44
C GLU A 443 7.44 -10.74 -9.43
N TRP A 444 8.68 -10.77 -8.95
CA TRP A 444 9.20 -9.69 -8.09
C TRP A 444 9.26 -8.36 -8.84
N LEU A 445 9.76 -8.35 -10.08
CA LEU A 445 9.80 -7.13 -10.91
C LEU A 445 8.40 -6.58 -11.17
N ASP A 446 7.42 -7.45 -11.37
CA ASP A 446 6.02 -7.05 -11.58
C ASP A 446 5.40 -6.47 -10.31
N ALA A 447 5.62 -7.10 -9.16
CA ALA A 447 5.16 -6.60 -7.87
C ALA A 447 5.78 -5.25 -7.49
N GLU A 448 7.09 -5.06 -7.76
CA GLU A 448 7.82 -3.81 -7.47
C GLU A 448 7.72 -2.76 -8.59
N ARG A 449 7.03 -3.03 -9.68
CA ARG A 449 6.97 -2.18 -10.88
C ARG A 449 6.66 -0.72 -10.57
N ALA A 450 5.61 -0.48 -9.80
CA ALA A 450 5.19 0.86 -9.43
C ALA A 450 6.24 1.56 -8.55
N THR A 451 6.88 0.82 -7.64
CA THR A 451 7.94 1.33 -6.77
C THR A 451 9.19 1.69 -7.57
N ILE A 452 9.64 0.79 -8.46
CA ILE A 452 10.82 1.03 -9.32
C ILE A 452 10.62 2.27 -10.19
N LEU A 453 9.43 2.43 -10.77
CA LEU A 453 9.11 3.61 -11.58
C LEU A 453 9.08 4.90 -10.73
N ALA A 454 8.54 4.85 -9.51
CA ALA A 454 8.56 5.98 -8.59
C ALA A 454 10.00 6.35 -8.17
N VAL A 455 10.86 5.36 -7.95
CA VAL A 455 12.29 5.55 -7.65
C VAL A 455 13.00 6.19 -8.85
N LEU A 456 12.74 5.73 -10.08
CA LEU A 456 13.28 6.35 -11.30
C LEU A 456 12.90 7.81 -11.44
N ARG A 457 11.62 8.14 -11.23
CA ARG A 457 11.12 9.53 -11.29
C ARG A 457 11.81 10.42 -10.26
N GLU A 458 11.92 9.96 -9.03
CA GLU A 458 12.51 10.77 -7.96
C GLU A 458 14.04 10.90 -8.12
N ALA A 459 14.73 9.84 -8.53
CA ALA A 459 16.15 9.88 -8.85
C ALA A 459 16.44 10.83 -10.03
N SER A 460 15.56 10.86 -11.02
CA SER A 460 15.66 11.80 -12.16
C SER A 460 15.48 13.25 -11.70
N ARG A 461 14.50 13.53 -10.84
CA ARG A 461 14.29 14.89 -10.27
C ARG A 461 15.50 15.38 -9.47
N LEU A 462 16.23 14.47 -8.84
CA LEU A 462 17.43 14.77 -8.07
C LEU A 462 18.71 14.73 -8.91
N ALA A 463 18.60 14.61 -10.24
CA ALA A 463 19.74 14.53 -11.17
C ALA A 463 20.75 13.43 -10.81
N LEU A 464 20.26 12.24 -10.38
CA LEU A 464 21.06 11.04 -10.16
C LEU A 464 21.24 10.27 -11.48
N HIS A 465 21.72 10.96 -12.52
CA HIS A 465 21.69 10.51 -13.92
C HIS A 465 22.29 9.12 -14.13
N LYS A 466 23.42 8.82 -13.49
CA LYS A 466 24.06 7.50 -13.60
C LYS A 466 23.14 6.37 -13.14
N HIS A 467 22.52 6.52 -11.98
CA HIS A 467 21.61 5.49 -11.43
C HIS A 467 20.34 5.36 -12.26
N VAL A 468 19.81 6.47 -12.76
CA VAL A 468 18.58 6.48 -13.57
C VAL A 468 18.73 5.67 -14.84
N TRP A 469 19.78 5.94 -15.65
CA TRP A 469 19.94 5.20 -16.90
C TRP A 469 20.28 3.72 -16.68
N GLN A 470 21.07 3.40 -15.64
CA GLN A 470 21.40 2.02 -15.29
C GLN A 470 20.18 1.23 -14.83
N LEU A 471 19.33 1.85 -13.96
CA LEU A 471 18.11 1.22 -13.50
C LEU A 471 17.09 1.04 -14.63
N ALA A 472 16.92 2.03 -15.52
CA ALA A 472 16.04 1.93 -16.68
C ALA A 472 16.48 0.81 -17.64
N GLU A 473 17.78 0.64 -17.86
CA GLU A 473 18.30 -0.47 -18.66
C GLU A 473 17.97 -1.82 -18.04
N ALA A 474 18.25 -2.02 -16.76
CA ALA A 474 17.98 -3.27 -16.07
C ALA A 474 16.47 -3.57 -16.01
N PHE A 475 15.64 -2.55 -15.76
CA PHE A 475 14.19 -2.69 -15.65
C PHE A 475 13.51 -3.09 -16.96
N THR A 476 14.17 -2.88 -18.10
CA THR A 476 13.64 -3.25 -19.42
C THR A 476 13.24 -4.72 -19.52
N VAL A 477 13.88 -5.63 -18.78
CA VAL A 477 13.58 -7.07 -18.86
C VAL A 477 12.14 -7.39 -18.50
N LEU A 478 11.54 -6.67 -17.56
CA LEU A 478 10.12 -6.82 -17.21
C LEU A 478 9.24 -6.61 -18.45
N PHE A 479 9.46 -5.54 -19.15
CA PHE A 479 8.64 -5.12 -20.30
C PHE A 479 8.82 -5.97 -21.54
N LEU A 480 9.92 -6.71 -21.63
CA LEU A 480 10.10 -7.72 -22.68
C LEU A 480 9.18 -8.93 -22.50
N HIS A 481 8.69 -9.18 -21.27
CA HIS A 481 7.80 -10.27 -20.89
C HIS A 481 6.37 -9.80 -20.58
N ARG A 482 6.25 -8.62 -19.97
CA ARG A 482 4.98 -7.99 -19.58
C ARG A 482 4.84 -6.65 -20.32
N ARG A 483 3.79 -6.49 -21.11
CA ARG A 483 3.68 -5.37 -22.07
C ARG A 483 2.96 -4.14 -21.44
N TYR A 484 3.51 -3.59 -20.36
CA TYR A 484 3.04 -2.32 -19.78
C TYR A 484 3.59 -1.14 -20.58
N LEU A 485 3.04 -0.86 -21.76
CA LEU A 485 3.61 0.02 -22.78
C LEU A 485 3.84 1.45 -22.29
N GLY A 486 2.93 2.01 -21.49
CA GLY A 486 3.06 3.38 -20.94
C GLY A 486 4.24 3.49 -19.99
N GLU A 487 4.34 2.59 -19.02
CA GLU A 487 5.44 2.55 -18.04
C GLU A 487 6.78 2.22 -18.70
N TRP A 488 6.77 1.33 -19.69
CA TRP A 488 7.94 1.01 -20.47
C TRP A 488 8.49 2.23 -21.21
N LYS A 489 7.62 2.94 -21.94
CA LYS A 489 7.96 4.19 -22.62
C LYS A 489 8.55 5.20 -21.65
N GLU A 490 7.85 5.48 -20.54
CA GLU A 490 8.30 6.46 -19.55
C GLU A 490 9.65 6.10 -18.92
N SER A 491 9.85 4.83 -18.53
CA SER A 491 11.12 4.36 -17.97
C SER A 491 12.30 4.60 -18.94
N LEU A 492 12.09 4.31 -20.23
CA LEU A 492 13.12 4.49 -21.24
C LEU A 492 13.35 5.96 -21.62
N GLU A 493 12.32 6.79 -21.59
CA GLU A 493 12.46 8.25 -21.79
C GLU A 493 13.30 8.87 -20.68
N LEU A 494 13.00 8.55 -19.41
CA LEU A 494 13.79 9.00 -18.24
C LEU A 494 15.25 8.51 -18.34
N GLY A 495 15.43 7.22 -18.67
CA GLY A 495 16.75 6.63 -18.81
C GLY A 495 17.58 7.23 -19.95
N ALA A 496 16.98 7.43 -21.13
CA ALA A 496 17.66 8.02 -22.27
C ALA A 496 18.06 9.48 -22.03
N ALA A 497 17.17 10.27 -21.40
CA ALA A 497 17.48 11.63 -21.00
C ALA A 497 18.64 11.67 -19.99
N ALA A 498 18.60 10.79 -19.00
CA ALA A 498 19.66 10.69 -17.98
C ALA A 498 21.01 10.23 -18.56
N ALA A 499 21.00 9.32 -19.56
CA ALA A 499 22.22 8.90 -20.25
C ALA A 499 22.85 10.03 -21.07
N ALA A 500 22.01 10.88 -21.70
CA ALA A 500 22.46 12.07 -22.42
C ALA A 500 23.11 13.09 -21.46
N GLU A 501 22.45 13.39 -20.32
CA GLU A 501 22.99 14.30 -19.30
C GLU A 501 24.26 13.75 -18.64
N ALA A 502 24.37 12.44 -18.49
CA ALA A 502 25.58 11.77 -17.99
C ALA A 502 26.72 11.69 -19.03
N VAL A 503 26.46 12.10 -20.27
CA VAL A 503 27.39 12.02 -21.41
C VAL A 503 27.91 10.58 -21.64
N VAL A 504 26.97 9.61 -21.67
CA VAL A 504 27.27 8.19 -21.94
C VAL A 504 26.59 7.77 -23.23
N PRO A 505 27.21 8.03 -24.40
CA PRO A 505 26.59 7.79 -25.72
C PRO A 505 26.11 6.36 -25.92
N ALA A 506 26.88 5.36 -25.45
CA ALA A 506 26.49 3.96 -25.55
C ALA A 506 25.16 3.65 -24.79
N ALA A 507 25.00 4.19 -23.59
CA ALA A 507 23.76 4.02 -22.82
C ALA A 507 22.59 4.76 -23.48
N GLU A 508 22.83 5.97 -23.96
CA GLU A 508 21.82 6.76 -24.69
C GLU A 508 21.35 6.02 -25.95
N ALA A 509 22.28 5.52 -26.77
CA ALA A 509 21.97 4.73 -27.96
C ALA A 509 21.14 3.49 -27.62
N ARG A 510 21.53 2.77 -26.57
CA ARG A 510 20.84 1.56 -26.12
C ARG A 510 19.39 1.86 -25.69
N LEU A 511 19.19 2.85 -24.84
CA LEU A 511 17.88 3.18 -24.30
C LEU A 511 16.95 3.77 -25.35
N ARG A 512 17.47 4.63 -26.26
CA ARG A 512 16.70 5.17 -27.38
C ARG A 512 16.29 4.10 -28.40
N SER A 513 17.18 3.14 -28.70
CA SER A 513 16.84 2.02 -29.59
C SER A 513 15.75 1.14 -28.97
N LEU A 514 15.84 0.85 -27.66
CA LEU A 514 14.79 0.11 -26.92
C LEU A 514 13.46 0.88 -26.88
N LEU A 515 13.49 2.21 -26.72
CA LEU A 515 12.31 3.08 -26.68
C LEU A 515 11.49 3.01 -27.98
N SER A 516 12.13 2.72 -29.12
CA SER A 516 11.42 2.54 -30.39
C SER A 516 10.36 1.44 -30.33
N ARG A 517 10.53 0.40 -29.49
CA ARG A 517 9.56 -0.71 -29.38
C ARG A 517 8.22 -0.27 -28.79
N PRO A 518 8.13 0.25 -27.55
CA PRO A 518 6.85 0.71 -27.02
C PRO A 518 6.23 1.84 -27.87
N LEU A 519 7.05 2.68 -28.50
CA LEU A 519 6.55 3.72 -29.42
C LEU A 519 5.87 3.10 -30.65
N MET A 520 6.47 2.07 -31.28
CA MET A 520 5.85 1.36 -32.39
C MET A 520 4.59 0.62 -31.98
N ASP A 521 4.58 -0.03 -30.83
CA ASP A 521 3.42 -0.75 -30.30
C ASP A 521 2.26 0.20 -29.93
N LEU A 522 2.56 1.46 -29.60
CA LEU A 522 1.58 2.54 -29.37
C LEU A 522 1.19 3.27 -30.67
N GLY A 523 1.69 2.86 -31.84
CA GLY A 523 1.43 3.52 -33.13
C GLY A 523 2.15 4.86 -33.32
N GLN A 524 3.09 5.21 -32.46
CA GLN A 524 3.84 6.47 -32.49
C GLN A 524 5.09 6.36 -33.40
N TYR A 525 4.88 5.99 -34.66
CA TYR A 525 5.95 5.63 -35.61
C TYR A 525 6.93 6.77 -35.93
N ASP A 526 6.44 8.02 -36.03
CA ASP A 526 7.31 9.16 -36.30
C ASP A 526 8.28 9.42 -35.14
N GLN A 527 7.80 9.28 -33.91
CA GLN A 527 8.63 9.40 -32.71
C GLN A 527 9.65 8.25 -32.65
N ALA A 528 9.23 7.00 -32.92
CA ALA A 528 10.11 5.85 -33.00
C ALA A 528 11.28 6.08 -33.97
N ARG A 529 10.98 6.62 -35.17
CA ARG A 529 12.00 6.95 -36.18
C ARG A 529 12.97 8.05 -35.71
N VAL A 530 12.46 9.06 -35.01
CA VAL A 530 13.30 10.12 -34.45
C VAL A 530 14.26 9.56 -33.41
N GLU A 531 13.76 8.72 -32.48
CA GLU A 531 14.58 8.11 -31.43
C GLU A 531 15.61 7.12 -32.01
N LEU A 532 15.26 6.35 -33.05
CA LEU A 532 16.21 5.47 -33.75
C LEU A 532 17.31 6.26 -34.43
N LYS A 533 17.03 7.41 -35.06
CA LYS A 533 18.08 8.26 -35.66
C LYS A 533 19.02 8.82 -34.60
N LYS A 534 18.52 9.25 -33.46
CA LYS A 534 19.36 9.68 -32.33
C LYS A 534 20.19 8.53 -31.79
N ALA A 535 19.59 7.32 -31.67
CA ALA A 535 20.31 6.12 -31.27
C ALA A 535 21.49 5.79 -32.20
N ALA A 536 21.28 5.89 -33.52
CA ALA A 536 22.36 5.64 -34.50
C ALA A 536 23.52 6.62 -34.33
N ALA A 537 23.21 7.94 -34.22
CA ALA A 537 24.23 8.94 -34.02
C ALA A 537 25.06 8.72 -32.75
N CYS A 538 24.37 8.34 -31.63
CA CYS A 538 25.06 8.03 -30.39
C CYS A 538 25.84 6.69 -30.45
N ALA A 539 25.36 5.68 -31.18
CA ALA A 539 26.05 4.41 -31.37
C ALA A 539 27.35 4.57 -32.14
N GLU A 540 27.36 5.38 -33.22
CA GLU A 540 28.55 5.72 -33.98
C GLU A 540 29.60 6.41 -33.09
N VAL A 541 29.21 7.38 -32.28
CA VAL A 541 30.10 8.07 -31.32
C VAL A 541 30.68 7.14 -30.28
N SER A 542 29.89 6.14 -29.85
CA SER A 542 30.30 5.21 -28.80
C SER A 542 31.36 4.20 -29.22
N ALA A 543 31.56 4.00 -30.53
CA ALA A 543 32.42 3.00 -31.11
C ALA A 543 32.19 1.56 -30.58
N HIS A 544 30.95 1.26 -30.16
CA HIS A 544 30.56 -0.05 -29.61
C HIS A 544 29.88 -0.88 -30.71
N THR A 545 30.64 -1.75 -31.39
CA THR A 545 30.20 -2.47 -32.61
C THR A 545 28.91 -3.29 -32.36
N ALA A 546 28.84 -4.09 -31.30
CA ALA A 546 27.64 -4.88 -30.97
C ALA A 546 26.38 -4.00 -30.66
N LEU A 547 26.55 -2.82 -30.07
CA LEU A 547 25.47 -1.88 -29.89
C LEU A 547 24.99 -1.30 -31.22
N ASN A 548 25.92 -0.98 -32.11
CA ASN A 548 25.60 -0.48 -33.44
C ASN A 548 24.83 -1.54 -34.25
N ALA A 549 25.23 -2.81 -34.16
CA ALA A 549 24.51 -3.94 -34.72
C ALA A 549 23.07 -4.02 -34.20
N SER A 550 22.89 -3.82 -32.87
CA SER A 550 21.56 -3.79 -32.23
C SER A 550 20.70 -2.63 -32.73
N VAL A 551 21.27 -1.43 -32.93
CA VAL A 551 20.54 -0.27 -33.47
C VAL A 551 20.07 -0.54 -34.90
N HIS A 552 20.92 -1.17 -35.75
CA HIS A 552 20.53 -1.60 -37.10
C HIS A 552 19.38 -2.61 -37.06
N GLU A 553 19.36 -3.57 -36.11
CA GLU A 553 18.26 -4.51 -35.93
C GLU A 553 16.94 -3.75 -35.59
N PHE A 554 16.98 -2.73 -34.71
CA PHE A 554 15.80 -1.92 -34.41
C PHE A 554 15.32 -1.08 -35.61
N PHE A 555 16.21 -0.60 -36.45
CA PHE A 555 15.83 0.01 -37.73
C PHE A 555 15.15 -1.00 -38.64
N GLY A 556 15.67 -2.23 -38.73
CA GLY A 556 15.05 -3.32 -39.50
C GLY A 556 13.61 -3.55 -39.04
N ARG A 557 13.39 -3.69 -37.74
CA ARG A 557 12.06 -3.86 -37.14
C ARG A 557 11.11 -2.69 -37.40
N TYR A 558 11.62 -1.46 -37.47
CA TYR A 558 10.84 -0.30 -37.88
C TYR A 558 10.45 -0.41 -39.37
N TRP A 559 11.41 -0.75 -40.26
CA TRP A 559 11.18 -0.83 -41.68
C TRP A 559 10.35 -2.04 -42.13
N ASP A 560 10.33 -3.15 -41.38
CA ASP A 560 9.45 -4.30 -41.62
C ASP A 560 7.97 -3.88 -41.82
N ARG A 561 7.59 -2.74 -41.28
CA ARG A 561 6.21 -2.24 -41.35
C ARG A 561 5.96 -1.34 -42.56
N PHE A 562 6.97 -0.74 -43.14
CA PHE A 562 6.84 0.33 -44.12
C PHE A 562 7.55 0.03 -45.46
N ASP A 563 8.68 -0.67 -45.40
CA ASP A 563 9.57 -0.83 -46.54
C ASP A 563 10.47 -2.07 -46.37
N ALA A 564 10.08 -3.17 -46.98
CA ALA A 564 10.77 -4.45 -46.83
C ALA A 564 12.22 -4.40 -47.35
N ASP A 565 12.49 -3.64 -48.43
CA ASP A 565 13.86 -3.51 -48.97
C ASP A 565 14.79 -2.76 -48.00
N ARG A 566 14.28 -1.71 -47.34
CA ARG A 566 15.04 -1.03 -46.28
C ARG A 566 15.21 -1.89 -45.04
N ALA A 567 14.22 -2.74 -44.70
CA ALA A 567 14.37 -3.72 -43.64
C ALA A 567 15.51 -4.70 -43.93
N VAL A 568 15.54 -5.24 -45.16
CA VAL A 568 16.64 -6.12 -45.63
C VAL A 568 18.02 -5.45 -45.51
N GLN A 569 18.14 -4.16 -45.93
CA GLN A 569 19.37 -3.41 -45.79
C GLN A 569 19.81 -3.23 -44.33
N ALA A 570 18.87 -2.86 -43.47
CA ALA A 570 19.14 -2.64 -42.05
C ALA A 570 19.58 -3.96 -41.36
N TYR A 571 18.86 -5.05 -41.58
CA TYR A 571 19.24 -6.35 -41.01
C TYR A 571 20.54 -6.89 -41.54
N ARG A 572 20.86 -6.65 -42.82
CA ARG A 572 22.18 -7.01 -43.41
C ARG A 572 23.30 -6.27 -42.69
N GLY A 573 23.16 -4.95 -42.48
CA GLY A 573 24.13 -4.18 -41.70
C GLY A 573 24.24 -4.69 -40.25
N SER A 574 23.12 -5.12 -39.62
CA SER A 574 23.18 -5.76 -38.33
C SER A 574 23.95 -7.06 -38.30
N VAL A 575 23.81 -7.93 -39.35
CA VAL A 575 24.56 -9.18 -39.46
C VAL A 575 26.05 -8.89 -39.60
N GLU A 576 26.45 -7.97 -40.50
CA GLU A 576 27.83 -7.60 -40.74
C GLU A 576 28.49 -7.07 -39.46
N LEU A 577 27.86 -6.18 -38.74
CA LEU A 577 28.38 -5.62 -37.49
C LEU A 577 28.45 -6.66 -36.35
N ASN A 578 27.52 -7.61 -36.28
CA ASN A 578 27.59 -8.70 -35.30
C ASN A 578 28.76 -9.66 -35.62
N ILE A 579 29.07 -9.90 -36.90
CA ILE A 579 30.25 -10.68 -37.31
C ILE A 579 31.53 -9.94 -36.88
N GLU A 580 31.61 -8.62 -37.12
CA GLU A 580 32.74 -7.80 -36.70
C GLU A 580 32.92 -7.78 -35.17
N ALA A 581 31.81 -7.80 -34.43
CA ALA A 581 31.81 -7.84 -32.97
C ALA A 581 32.05 -9.24 -32.40
N GLU A 582 32.16 -10.29 -33.22
CA GLU A 582 32.23 -11.71 -32.83
C GLU A 582 31.02 -12.16 -31.97
N GLU A 583 29.87 -11.44 -32.10
CA GLU A 583 28.62 -11.71 -31.38
C GLU A 583 27.78 -12.75 -32.14
N TRP A 584 28.20 -14.00 -32.13
CA TRP A 584 27.64 -15.06 -32.98
C TRP A 584 26.16 -15.37 -32.73
N ARG A 585 25.68 -15.17 -31.53
CA ARG A 585 24.24 -15.28 -31.25
C ARG A 585 23.49 -14.12 -31.91
N GLY A 586 24.05 -12.91 -31.83
CA GLY A 586 23.56 -11.73 -32.55
C GLY A 586 23.51 -11.95 -34.05
N VAL A 587 24.57 -12.57 -34.65
CA VAL A 587 24.60 -12.98 -36.07
C VAL A 587 23.37 -13.84 -36.39
N ALA A 588 23.15 -14.92 -35.64
CA ALA A 588 22.06 -15.86 -35.93
C ALA A 588 20.66 -15.22 -35.79
N ILE A 589 20.46 -14.36 -34.79
CA ILE A 589 19.19 -13.63 -34.59
C ILE A 589 18.97 -12.59 -35.72
N ALA A 590 19.99 -11.80 -36.06
CA ALA A 590 19.91 -10.82 -37.15
C ALA A 590 19.66 -11.50 -38.49
N THR A 591 20.31 -12.66 -38.74
CA THR A 591 20.11 -13.50 -39.95
C THR A 591 18.66 -14.02 -40.01
N TYR A 592 18.06 -14.41 -38.90
CA TYR A 592 16.63 -14.78 -38.84
C TYR A 592 15.74 -13.62 -39.31
N PHE A 593 15.93 -12.40 -38.75
CA PHE A 593 15.14 -11.25 -39.17
C PHE A 593 15.40 -10.84 -40.61
N LEU A 594 16.65 -10.96 -41.06
CA LEU A 594 17.01 -10.75 -42.47
C LEU A 594 16.20 -11.68 -43.39
N GLY A 595 16.14 -12.97 -43.06
CA GLY A 595 15.38 -13.94 -43.84
C GLY A 595 13.88 -13.62 -43.88
N CYS A 596 13.29 -13.20 -42.73
CA CYS A 596 11.92 -12.76 -42.70
C CYS A 596 11.65 -11.51 -43.55
N ALA A 597 12.55 -10.53 -43.52
CA ALA A 597 12.48 -9.32 -44.36
C ALA A 597 12.64 -9.62 -45.86
N GLN A 598 13.52 -10.54 -46.22
CA GLN A 598 13.69 -11.03 -47.61
C GLN A 598 12.42 -11.72 -48.13
N ASP A 599 11.78 -12.52 -47.30
CA ASP A 599 10.49 -13.14 -47.61
C ASP A 599 9.41 -12.09 -47.88
N ALA A 600 9.28 -11.09 -46.99
CA ALA A 600 8.37 -9.96 -47.14
C ALA A 600 8.67 -9.11 -48.40
N ALA A 601 9.91 -9.05 -48.83
CA ALA A 601 10.37 -8.40 -50.09
C ALA A 601 10.16 -9.26 -51.34
N GLY A 602 9.53 -10.44 -51.21
CA GLY A 602 9.31 -11.38 -52.31
C GLY A 602 10.56 -12.19 -52.74
N GLN A 603 11.66 -12.14 -52.01
CA GLN A 603 12.91 -12.86 -52.27
C GLN A 603 12.90 -14.24 -51.61
N HIS A 604 11.83 -15.04 -51.83
CA HIS A 604 11.52 -16.26 -51.07
C HIS A 604 12.63 -17.33 -51.09
N GLU A 605 13.29 -17.59 -52.22
CA GLU A 605 14.38 -18.57 -52.31
C GLU A 605 15.62 -18.14 -51.51
N THR A 606 15.95 -16.84 -51.57
CA THR A 606 17.01 -16.25 -50.77
C THR A 606 16.68 -16.30 -49.29
N ALA A 607 15.42 -15.96 -48.91
CA ALA A 607 14.92 -16.03 -47.55
C ALA A 607 15.05 -17.44 -46.97
N LEU A 608 14.68 -18.47 -47.74
CA LEU A 608 14.76 -19.86 -47.30
C LEU A 608 16.23 -20.26 -46.97
N THR A 609 17.16 -19.89 -47.83
CA THR A 609 18.59 -20.11 -47.59
C THR A 609 19.10 -19.38 -46.36
N THR A 610 18.70 -18.10 -46.21
CA THR A 610 19.07 -17.26 -45.05
C THR A 610 18.52 -17.81 -43.75
N LEU A 611 17.27 -18.26 -43.77
CA LEU A 611 16.62 -18.83 -42.54
C LEU A 611 17.24 -20.19 -42.16
N HIS A 612 17.62 -21.03 -43.11
CA HIS A 612 18.34 -22.28 -42.80
C HIS A 612 19.68 -22.00 -42.12
N ASN A 613 20.43 -20.98 -42.59
CA ASN A 613 21.69 -20.56 -41.94
C ASN A 613 21.43 -20.05 -40.51
N ALA A 614 20.36 -19.27 -40.32
CA ALA A 614 19.97 -18.81 -38.97
C ALA A 614 19.61 -19.97 -38.05
N HIS A 615 18.82 -20.93 -38.57
CA HIS A 615 18.43 -22.13 -37.82
C HIS A 615 19.66 -22.93 -37.37
N GLN A 616 20.56 -23.23 -38.28
CA GLN A 616 21.81 -23.97 -37.99
C GLN A 616 22.65 -23.21 -36.93
N GLY A 617 22.83 -21.91 -37.11
CA GLY A 617 23.61 -21.09 -36.17
C GLY A 617 23.02 -21.02 -34.77
N LEU A 618 21.69 -21.13 -34.61
CA LEU A 618 21.01 -21.20 -33.30
C LEU A 618 21.11 -22.61 -32.69
N MET A 619 20.99 -23.65 -33.51
CA MET A 619 21.15 -25.04 -33.05
C MET A 619 22.57 -25.31 -32.52
N ASP A 620 23.59 -24.80 -33.20
CA ASP A 620 25.00 -24.91 -32.79
C ASP A 620 25.25 -24.24 -31.39
N ARG A 621 24.39 -23.30 -31.01
CA ARG A 621 24.46 -22.58 -29.73
C ARG A 621 23.44 -23.05 -28.70
N HIS A 622 22.75 -24.15 -28.98
CA HIS A 622 21.72 -24.72 -28.12
C HIS A 622 20.54 -23.77 -27.81
N ASP A 623 20.32 -22.71 -28.61
CA ASP A 623 19.17 -21.83 -28.52
C ASP A 623 17.96 -22.45 -29.24
N ARG A 624 17.45 -23.56 -28.67
CA ARG A 624 16.36 -24.36 -29.25
C ARG A 624 15.08 -23.55 -29.41
N ARG A 625 14.79 -22.67 -28.46
CA ARG A 625 13.61 -21.83 -28.49
C ARG A 625 13.60 -20.89 -29.69
N MET A 626 14.73 -20.23 -30.00
CA MET A 626 14.84 -19.38 -31.18
C MET A 626 14.92 -20.20 -32.46
N ALA A 627 15.59 -21.35 -32.46
CA ALA A 627 15.61 -22.25 -33.60
C ALA A 627 14.20 -22.73 -33.99
N ALA A 628 13.37 -23.10 -33.03
CA ALA A 628 11.95 -23.48 -33.26
C ALA A 628 11.15 -22.32 -33.90
N ARG A 629 11.43 -21.07 -33.49
CA ARG A 629 10.81 -19.88 -34.12
C ARG A 629 11.25 -19.69 -35.57
N VAL A 630 12.51 -19.98 -35.86
CA VAL A 630 13.04 -19.93 -37.24
C VAL A 630 12.37 -21.00 -38.11
N LEU A 631 12.12 -22.21 -37.57
CA LEU A 631 11.38 -23.25 -38.29
C LEU A 631 9.99 -22.78 -38.71
N ALA A 632 9.26 -22.05 -37.81
CA ALA A 632 7.97 -21.50 -38.18
C ALA A 632 8.09 -20.50 -39.35
N ALA A 633 9.13 -19.68 -39.40
CA ALA A 633 9.37 -18.78 -40.50
C ALA A 633 9.72 -19.53 -41.79
N ILE A 634 10.53 -20.59 -41.72
CA ILE A 634 10.83 -21.47 -42.90
C ILE A 634 9.55 -22.05 -43.45
N GLY A 635 8.66 -22.56 -42.61
CA GLY A 635 7.34 -23.05 -43.01
C GLY A 635 6.49 -21.99 -43.73
N THR A 636 6.57 -20.74 -43.29
CA THR A 636 5.92 -19.58 -43.93
C THR A 636 6.50 -19.34 -45.35
N VAL A 637 7.80 -19.38 -45.49
CA VAL A 637 8.45 -19.19 -46.83
C VAL A 637 8.08 -20.30 -47.80
N HIS A 638 8.00 -21.57 -47.35
CA HIS A 638 7.50 -22.67 -48.18
C HIS A 638 6.05 -22.42 -48.66
N GLU A 639 5.21 -21.87 -47.81
CA GLU A 639 3.84 -21.46 -48.18
C GLU A 639 3.87 -20.41 -49.32
N HIS A 640 4.72 -19.39 -49.22
CA HIS A 640 4.83 -18.33 -50.23
C HIS A 640 5.46 -18.85 -51.55
N LEU A 641 6.27 -19.87 -51.47
CA LEU A 641 6.80 -20.58 -52.64
C LEU A 641 5.76 -21.53 -53.29
N GLY A 642 4.61 -21.75 -52.67
CA GLY A 642 3.58 -22.68 -53.15
C GLY A 642 3.84 -24.15 -52.82
N ASP A 643 4.93 -24.46 -52.07
CA ASP A 643 5.22 -25.83 -51.62
C ASP A 643 4.44 -26.12 -50.31
N THR A 644 3.16 -26.39 -50.50
CA THR A 644 2.23 -26.62 -49.41
C THR A 644 2.60 -27.83 -48.54
N ASP A 645 3.11 -28.90 -49.15
CA ASP A 645 3.50 -30.13 -48.44
C ASP A 645 4.70 -29.86 -47.50
N ALA A 646 5.69 -29.13 -47.98
CA ALA A 646 6.81 -28.71 -47.16
C ALA A 646 6.35 -27.73 -46.06
N ALA A 647 5.49 -26.75 -46.34
CA ALA A 647 4.95 -25.81 -45.40
C ALA A 647 4.26 -26.52 -44.22
N VAL A 648 3.38 -27.46 -44.49
CA VAL A 648 2.67 -28.23 -43.46
C VAL A 648 3.63 -29.05 -42.60
N ARG A 649 4.59 -29.77 -43.22
CA ARG A 649 5.57 -30.56 -42.50
C ARG A 649 6.39 -29.67 -41.53
N VAL A 650 6.99 -28.60 -42.07
CA VAL A 650 7.88 -27.74 -41.31
C VAL A 650 7.17 -26.97 -40.22
N LEU A 651 5.93 -26.47 -40.48
CA LEU A 651 5.11 -25.85 -39.45
C LEU A 651 4.68 -26.81 -38.34
N SER A 652 4.39 -28.09 -38.70
CA SER A 652 4.08 -29.12 -37.68
C SER A 652 5.28 -29.42 -36.78
N ASP A 653 6.50 -29.50 -37.38
CA ASP A 653 7.74 -29.64 -36.62
C ASP A 653 8.01 -28.40 -35.75
N ALA A 654 7.75 -27.19 -36.27
CA ALA A 654 7.87 -25.95 -35.51
C ALA A 654 6.90 -25.90 -34.32
N VAL A 655 5.63 -26.28 -34.51
CA VAL A 655 4.63 -26.34 -33.42
C VAL A 655 5.10 -27.26 -32.31
N ARG A 656 5.57 -28.46 -32.63
CA ARG A 656 6.09 -29.43 -31.65
C ARG A 656 7.29 -28.85 -30.89
N ALA A 657 8.26 -28.30 -31.59
CA ALA A 657 9.45 -27.71 -30.97
C ALA A 657 9.11 -26.51 -30.10
N LEU A 658 8.16 -25.64 -30.50
CA LEU A 658 7.72 -24.48 -29.71
C LEU A 658 6.95 -24.90 -28.45
N GLU A 659 6.17 -26.00 -28.52
CA GLU A 659 5.50 -26.60 -27.37
C GLU A 659 6.50 -27.19 -26.36
N GLU A 660 7.51 -27.95 -26.82
CA GLU A 660 8.59 -28.49 -26.00
C GLU A 660 9.38 -27.38 -25.28
N GLU A 661 9.65 -26.28 -25.95
CA GLU A 661 10.38 -25.12 -25.42
C GLU A 661 9.46 -24.12 -24.65
N GLN A 662 8.19 -24.47 -24.42
CA GLN A 662 7.19 -23.63 -23.73
C GLN A 662 7.08 -22.21 -24.31
N ALA A 663 7.24 -22.06 -25.62
CA ALA A 663 7.19 -20.80 -26.33
C ALA A 663 5.76 -20.47 -26.79
N SER A 664 4.81 -20.47 -25.84
CA SER A 664 3.36 -20.50 -26.05
C SER A 664 2.83 -19.47 -27.05
N HIS A 665 3.31 -18.22 -27.02
CA HIS A 665 2.86 -17.19 -27.96
C HIS A 665 3.21 -17.54 -29.41
N TYR A 666 4.44 -18.02 -29.66
CA TYR A 666 4.89 -18.41 -31.00
C TYR A 666 4.27 -19.75 -31.44
N GLU A 667 4.00 -20.65 -30.48
CA GLU A 667 3.23 -21.86 -30.70
C GLU A 667 1.83 -21.51 -31.23
N ALA A 668 1.11 -20.58 -30.59
CA ALA A 668 -0.21 -20.15 -31.01
C ALA A 668 -0.19 -19.56 -32.44
N GLN A 669 0.79 -18.70 -32.75
CA GLN A 669 0.95 -18.14 -34.08
C GLN A 669 1.18 -19.21 -35.15
N ALA A 670 2.08 -20.17 -34.89
CA ALA A 670 2.38 -21.25 -35.81
C ALA A 670 1.18 -22.17 -36.02
N ARG A 671 0.40 -22.47 -34.94
CA ARG A 671 -0.84 -23.27 -35.01
C ARG A 671 -1.93 -22.59 -35.84
N VAL A 672 -2.13 -21.27 -35.68
CA VAL A 672 -3.08 -20.52 -36.48
C VAL A 672 -2.71 -20.60 -37.95
N ARG A 673 -1.44 -20.38 -38.29
CA ARG A 673 -0.95 -20.42 -39.66
C ARG A 673 -1.08 -21.83 -40.26
N LEU A 674 -0.76 -22.86 -39.53
CA LEU A 674 -0.95 -24.25 -39.96
C LEU A 674 -2.42 -24.57 -40.23
N ALA A 675 -3.33 -24.12 -39.37
CA ALA A 675 -4.76 -24.25 -39.56
C ALA A 675 -5.25 -23.53 -40.84
N ASP A 676 -4.73 -22.32 -41.10
CA ASP A 676 -5.05 -21.55 -42.31
C ASP A 676 -4.65 -22.30 -43.60
N ILE A 677 -3.49 -22.94 -43.59
CA ILE A 677 -3.01 -23.74 -44.73
C ILE A 677 -3.89 -24.98 -44.90
N ILE A 678 -4.18 -25.70 -43.81
CA ILE A 678 -5.01 -26.92 -43.87
C ILE A 678 -6.42 -26.62 -44.43
N GLU A 679 -7.06 -25.55 -43.95
CA GLU A 679 -8.40 -25.13 -44.44
C GLU A 679 -8.36 -24.78 -45.94
N ARG A 680 -7.36 -24.01 -46.38
CA ARG A 680 -7.24 -23.54 -47.76
C ARG A 680 -6.94 -24.68 -48.73
N THR A 681 -6.26 -25.72 -48.28
CA THR A 681 -5.92 -26.89 -49.10
C THR A 681 -6.99 -27.98 -49.03
N GLY A 682 -8.10 -27.78 -48.36
CA GLY A 682 -9.15 -28.77 -48.20
C GLY A 682 -8.77 -29.98 -47.34
N GLY A 683 -7.80 -29.82 -46.47
CA GLY A 683 -7.38 -30.84 -45.52
C GLY A 683 -8.44 -31.12 -44.43
N ALA A 684 -8.10 -32.00 -43.50
CA ALA A 684 -9.03 -32.42 -42.44
C ALA A 684 -9.44 -31.23 -41.54
N ARG A 685 -10.72 -30.85 -41.64
CA ARG A 685 -11.30 -29.71 -40.88
C ARG A 685 -11.11 -29.89 -39.36
N GLU A 686 -11.18 -31.12 -38.90
CA GLU A 686 -10.95 -31.45 -37.46
C GLU A 686 -9.55 -31.10 -37.00
N THR A 687 -8.52 -31.39 -37.80
CA THR A 687 -7.14 -31.05 -37.50
C THR A 687 -6.92 -29.52 -37.42
N ALA A 688 -7.53 -28.77 -38.35
CA ALA A 688 -7.50 -27.29 -38.30
C ALA A 688 -8.18 -26.78 -37.01
N ARG A 689 -9.30 -27.37 -36.62
CA ARG A 689 -10.05 -27.03 -35.40
C ARG A 689 -9.22 -27.31 -34.14
N GLU A 690 -8.52 -28.43 -34.06
CA GLU A 690 -7.63 -28.76 -32.95
C GLU A 690 -6.53 -27.69 -32.76
N HIS A 691 -5.86 -27.30 -33.85
CA HIS A 691 -4.85 -26.25 -33.80
C HIS A 691 -5.42 -24.90 -33.35
N LEU A 692 -6.57 -24.47 -33.86
CA LEU A 692 -7.24 -23.24 -33.51
C LEU A 692 -7.71 -23.26 -32.04
N THR A 693 -8.24 -24.39 -31.55
CA THR A 693 -8.69 -24.55 -30.16
C THR A 693 -7.50 -24.38 -29.20
N ARG A 694 -6.38 -25.01 -29.48
CA ARG A 694 -5.17 -24.88 -28.68
C ARG A 694 -4.60 -23.46 -28.74
N ALA A 695 -4.57 -22.82 -29.91
CA ALA A 695 -4.14 -21.44 -30.05
C ALA A 695 -5.04 -20.47 -29.26
N CYS A 696 -6.37 -20.65 -29.32
CA CYS A 696 -7.34 -19.87 -28.57
C CYS A 696 -7.07 -19.98 -27.05
N ALA A 697 -6.91 -21.20 -26.53
CA ALA A 697 -6.62 -21.43 -25.13
C ALA A 697 -5.31 -20.72 -24.67
N ILE A 698 -4.27 -20.72 -25.51
CA ILE A 698 -3.01 -20.01 -25.23
C ILE A 698 -3.24 -18.49 -25.17
N TYR A 699 -3.96 -17.93 -26.14
CA TYR A 699 -4.26 -16.50 -26.17
C TYR A 699 -5.19 -16.06 -25.02
N GLU A 700 -6.16 -16.90 -24.64
CA GLU A 700 -7.02 -16.67 -23.46
C GLU A 700 -6.20 -16.62 -22.16
N ALA A 701 -5.33 -17.60 -21.96
CA ALA A 701 -4.44 -17.63 -20.80
C ALA A 701 -3.47 -16.41 -20.75
N GLY A 702 -3.11 -15.88 -21.92
CA GLY A 702 -2.27 -14.67 -22.06
C GLY A 702 -3.05 -13.35 -22.08
N GLY A 703 -4.39 -13.36 -22.00
CA GLY A 703 -5.22 -12.15 -22.09
C GLY A 703 -5.13 -11.42 -23.42
N SER A 704 -4.86 -12.14 -24.52
CA SER A 704 -4.67 -11.56 -25.85
C SER A 704 -6.00 -11.29 -26.55
N PRO A 705 -6.17 -10.13 -27.24
CA PRO A 705 -7.39 -9.83 -27.99
C PRO A 705 -7.66 -10.82 -29.15
N GLU A 706 -6.62 -11.49 -29.67
CA GLU A 706 -6.72 -12.53 -30.69
C GLU A 706 -7.58 -13.72 -30.23
N ALA A 707 -7.72 -13.95 -28.94
CA ALA A 707 -8.55 -15.02 -28.39
C ALA A 707 -10.02 -14.87 -28.81
N GLU A 708 -10.57 -13.65 -28.81
CA GLU A 708 -11.95 -13.38 -29.20
C GLU A 708 -12.20 -13.70 -30.68
N MET A 709 -11.29 -13.27 -31.56
CA MET A 709 -11.37 -13.54 -32.98
C MET A 709 -11.31 -15.06 -33.30
N LEU A 710 -10.44 -15.80 -32.59
CA LEU A 710 -10.33 -17.25 -32.76
C LEU A 710 -11.56 -17.98 -32.22
N ARG A 711 -12.13 -17.52 -31.12
CA ARG A 711 -13.38 -18.08 -30.58
C ARG A 711 -14.53 -17.91 -31.54
N ASP A 712 -14.68 -16.75 -32.16
CA ASP A 712 -15.73 -16.50 -33.19
C ASP A 712 -15.51 -17.36 -34.45
N ARG A 713 -14.23 -17.59 -34.82
CA ARG A 713 -13.91 -18.49 -35.94
C ARG A 713 -14.27 -19.93 -35.61
N LEU A 714 -13.93 -20.44 -34.43
CA LEU A 714 -14.25 -21.78 -33.95
C LEU A 714 -15.80 -21.99 -33.90
N ASN A 715 -16.55 -21.01 -33.42
CA ASN A 715 -18.02 -21.05 -33.36
C ASN A 715 -18.63 -21.17 -34.76
N ARG A 716 -18.08 -20.46 -35.74
CA ARG A 716 -18.55 -20.57 -37.15
C ARG A 716 -18.22 -21.94 -37.76
N MET A 717 -17.09 -22.55 -37.35
CA MET A 717 -16.75 -23.92 -37.80
C MET A 717 -17.71 -24.95 -37.21
N THR A 718 -18.18 -24.81 -35.98
CA THR A 718 -19.13 -25.73 -35.34
C THR A 718 -20.57 -25.52 -35.80
N GLY A 719 -20.99 -24.28 -36.12
CA GLY A 719 -22.34 -23.98 -36.61
C GLY A 719 -22.63 -24.50 -38.04
N ALA A 720 -21.59 -24.63 -38.86
CA ALA A 720 -21.75 -25.18 -40.22
C ALA A 720 -21.87 -26.72 -40.26
N ASP A 721 -21.55 -27.43 -39.18
CA ASP A 721 -21.72 -28.87 -39.06
C ASP A 721 -23.16 -29.26 -38.63
N GLY A 722 -23.96 -28.28 -38.11
CA GLY A 722 -25.37 -28.49 -37.70
C GLY A 722 -26.41 -28.33 -38.81
N GLU A 723 -26.05 -27.78 -39.97
CA GLU A 723 -27.01 -27.60 -41.11
C GLU A 723 -26.92 -28.69 -42.19
N GLY A 724 -25.97 -29.66 -42.05
CA GLY A 724 -25.74 -30.72 -43.06
C GLY A 724 -26.55 -32.01 -42.88
N ASP A 725 -27.22 -32.25 -41.74
CA ASP A 725 -27.90 -33.52 -41.42
C ASP A 725 -29.47 -33.43 -41.49
N GLY A 726 -29.99 -32.47 -42.16
CA GLY A 726 -31.42 -32.21 -42.18
C GLY A 726 -32.13 -32.28 -43.55
N ILE A 727 -31.60 -32.96 -44.58
CA ILE A 727 -32.36 -33.29 -45.80
C ILE A 727 -31.87 -34.65 -46.35
N ALA A 728 -32.52 -35.74 -45.98
CA ALA A 728 -32.68 -36.96 -46.77
C ALA A 728 -33.97 -37.70 -46.31
#